data_a3d920f36bad21ebb2aa9531bacad3d7
#
_entry.id   a3d920f36bad21ebb2aa9531bacad3d7
#
_cell.length_a   1.000
_cell.length_b   1.000
_cell.length_c   1.000
_cell.angle_alpha   90.00
_cell.angle_beta   90.00
_cell.angle_gamma   90.00
#
_symmetry.space_group_name_H-M   'P 1'
#
loop_
_entity.id
_entity.type
_entity.pdbx_description
1 polymer ?
#
loop_
_entity_poly.entity_id
_entity_poly.type
_entity_poly.pdbx_seq_one_letter_code
_entity_poly.pdbx_strand_id
1 'polypeptide(L)'
;MQNTVLRLRTSTCHVTRQRLLFFVSGVALSALVLQKDTAEAQETNASTVLQPIVVQGTAATKGARVEQRGYVATQSASATKITTAISETPQSVSVVTRGAMTDRAVQTVADSLLYSANVNGQRYGNDPRSDYFSIRGFGADLYLDGLRVPQIANQTGGYAGFRVEPYFLNRVEVLRGPSSALFGQTNVGGVVNMISKDPSETAGGEVYTRFGSYKQKEAGFDVTGPLGADSDLTYRLEGIIRDSETMNDFGKNDRFAISPTVRWSPDEDTSLTVYGAYMKDDAGQVPSLIPAVGSIYPNRLGLTIPRSFSDGDPSLAIYDKETAYTGYRLEHAFNDDLVLRQNFRYSYLDVNYQNLFGNGLSANQRTLSRLVYNAQPTLNAVALDTNLEYRFDSGPISHTLLGGIDVQWQNLVNRTGSRSGPTLDLFNPGYGIGVQPAALTTHLDQTQRQVGFYLQDQMELGGLRLTVGGRQDYVSNDSDSTALASGLTTRYRQDDSAFTGRVGAAYVFDNGLVPYALYSTSFSPVLTLTPTPLKPTKGELKEVGVKFAPQGDDFSLTLSGFEATQQNVVNRVASVYYQTDEVRVRGIELEANATLWDSLNLTAAASWQDPVVTESQTPAQIGKMPYTVPKQQQSLFVSYDLPMPDSWNGKLTLGAGVRRIGRTAGDTANSFFVPGYTLVDAFARYEHDRYSFQLNGYNLGDKTYVAGCNTPTQCYYGQGLTVVGTVSVKW
;
A
#
# COMPACT_ATOMS: atom_id res chain seq x y z
N MET A 1 49.30 -50.19 15.03
CA MET A 1 48.38 -50.37 13.90
C MET A 1 47.72 -48.99 13.64
N GLN A 2 48.01 -48.48 12.46
CA GLN A 2 47.73 -47.09 12.04
C GLN A 2 46.24 -46.83 11.86
N ASN A 3 45.74 -45.69 12.39
CA ASN A 3 44.50 -45.10 11.99
C ASN A 3 44.77 -43.77 11.29
N THR A 4 44.50 -43.72 10.02
CA THR A 4 44.60 -42.54 9.14
C THR A 4 43.38 -41.68 9.30
N VAL A 5 43.55 -40.45 9.77
CA VAL A 5 42.48 -39.43 9.82
C VAL A 5 42.58 -38.57 8.57
N LEU A 6 41.59 -38.62 7.74
CA LEU A 6 41.44 -37.72 6.57
C LEU A 6 40.92 -36.37 7.00
N ARG A 7 41.74 -35.33 6.88
CA ARG A 7 41.35 -33.92 7.05
C ARG A 7 40.83 -33.38 5.71
N LEU A 8 39.57 -33.10 5.63
CA LEU A 8 38.98 -32.28 4.56
C LEU A 8 39.27 -30.80 4.85
N ARG A 9 40.02 -30.18 3.95
CA ARG A 9 40.24 -28.73 3.92
C ARG A 9 39.03 -28.05 3.31
N THR A 10 38.33 -27.21 4.08
CA THR A 10 37.38 -26.24 3.57
C THR A 10 38.13 -25.10 2.90
N SER A 11 37.97 -24.98 1.60
CA SER A 11 38.48 -23.87 0.80
C SER A 11 37.49 -22.71 0.91
N THR A 12 37.89 -21.65 1.62
CA THR A 12 37.18 -20.37 1.64
C THR A 12 37.37 -19.65 0.30
N CYS A 13 36.30 -19.57 -0.49
CA CYS A 13 36.30 -18.78 -1.71
C CYS A 13 35.99 -17.31 -1.33
N HIS A 14 37.01 -16.46 -1.33
CA HIS A 14 36.89 -15.01 -1.30
C HIS A 14 36.37 -14.53 -2.67
N VAL A 15 35.08 -14.18 -2.76
CA VAL A 15 34.56 -13.45 -3.91
C VAL A 15 34.87 -11.97 -3.70
N THR A 16 35.84 -11.50 -4.44
CA THR A 16 36.22 -10.09 -4.56
C THR A 16 35.06 -9.31 -5.19
N ARG A 17 34.55 -8.30 -4.47
CA ARG A 17 33.61 -7.29 -5.00
C ARG A 17 34.32 -6.50 -6.12
N GLN A 18 34.14 -6.90 -7.37
CA GLN A 18 34.39 -6.03 -8.53
C GLN A 18 33.08 -5.41 -9.00
N ARG A 19 33.09 -4.09 -9.10
CA ARG A 19 32.01 -3.20 -9.46
C ARG A 19 31.40 -3.59 -10.82
N LEU A 20 30.12 -3.99 -10.79
CA LEU A 20 29.28 -4.15 -11.98
C LEU A 20 28.71 -2.77 -12.38
N LEU A 21 29.55 -1.91 -12.94
CA LEU A 21 29.18 -0.53 -13.30
C LEU A 21 29.37 -0.21 -14.79
N PHE A 22 29.44 -1.23 -15.68
CA PHE A 22 29.73 -0.98 -17.10
C PHE A 22 28.95 -1.83 -18.09
N PHE A 23 27.63 -2.10 -17.88
CA PHE A 23 26.86 -2.83 -18.90
C PHE A 23 25.47 -2.24 -19.27
N VAL A 24 25.11 -1.07 -18.78
CA VAL A 24 23.80 -0.46 -19.12
C VAL A 24 23.90 0.53 -20.31
N SER A 25 25.11 0.99 -20.66
CA SER A 25 25.27 1.95 -21.78
C SER A 25 25.32 1.30 -23.17
N GLY A 26 25.41 -0.01 -23.29
CA GLY A 26 25.58 -0.72 -24.55
C GLY A 26 24.31 -1.27 -25.20
N VAL A 27 23.24 -1.48 -24.44
CA VAL A 27 22.01 -2.10 -24.97
C VAL A 27 21.02 -1.08 -25.52
N ALA A 28 21.08 0.16 -25.09
CA ALA A 28 20.20 1.22 -25.60
C ALA A 28 20.57 1.72 -27.01
N LEU A 29 21.78 1.45 -27.51
CA LEU A 29 22.24 1.92 -28.83
C LEU A 29 22.08 0.90 -29.97
N SER A 30 21.82 -0.37 -29.66
CA SER A 30 21.72 -1.43 -30.69
C SER A 30 20.32 -1.63 -31.26
N ALA A 31 19.27 -1.04 -30.67
CA ALA A 31 17.89 -1.14 -31.16
C ALA A 31 17.52 -0.09 -32.24
N LEU A 32 18.45 0.78 -32.61
CA LEU A 32 18.17 1.94 -33.47
C LEU A 32 18.56 1.76 -34.96
N VAL A 33 18.97 0.57 -35.40
CA VAL A 33 19.53 0.38 -36.76
C VAL A 33 18.86 -0.71 -37.58
N LEU A 34 17.63 -1.07 -37.35
CA LEU A 34 16.92 -1.97 -38.29
C LEU A 34 15.42 -1.63 -38.33
N GLN A 35 15.08 -0.67 -39.22
CA GLN A 35 13.90 -0.74 -40.09
C GLN A 35 13.81 0.56 -40.94
N LYS A 36 14.27 0.46 -42.13
CA LYS A 36 13.89 1.30 -43.25
C LYS A 36 13.19 0.38 -44.23
N ASP A 37 11.89 0.40 -44.26
CA ASP A 37 11.13 0.03 -45.44
C ASP A 37 9.93 0.98 -45.54
N THR A 38 9.87 1.59 -46.71
CA THR A 38 8.95 2.61 -47.15
C THR A 38 7.58 2.00 -47.47
N ALA A 39 6.53 2.54 -46.88
CA ALA A 39 5.18 2.40 -47.40
C ALA A 39 4.59 3.83 -47.59
N GLU A 40 4.31 4.15 -48.85
CA GLU A 40 3.62 5.35 -49.24
C GLU A 40 2.18 5.34 -48.69
N ALA A 41 1.82 6.39 -47.94
CA ALA A 41 0.45 6.60 -47.48
C ALA A 41 -0.31 7.46 -48.50
N GLN A 42 -1.41 6.93 -48.97
CA GLN A 42 -2.41 7.60 -49.78
C GLN A 42 -3.33 8.43 -48.84
N GLU A 43 -3.34 9.75 -49.04
CA GLU A 43 -4.27 10.64 -48.33
C GLU A 43 -5.71 10.40 -48.80
N THR A 44 -6.60 10.07 -47.85
CA THR A 44 -8.05 10.30 -48.00
C THR A 44 -8.58 11.00 -46.77
N ASN A 45 -8.93 12.26 -46.95
CA ASN A 45 -9.69 13.07 -46.01
C ASN A 45 -11.11 12.51 -45.84
N ALA A 46 -11.44 12.00 -44.66
CA ALA A 46 -12.79 11.96 -44.14
C ALA A 46 -12.74 11.90 -42.60
N SER A 47 -13.09 13.01 -41.98
CA SER A 47 -13.34 13.04 -40.53
C SER A 47 -14.62 12.24 -40.21
N THR A 48 -14.45 10.99 -39.87
CA THR A 48 -15.55 10.17 -39.31
C THR A 48 -15.49 10.28 -37.80
N VAL A 49 -16.40 11.05 -37.21
CA VAL A 49 -16.68 11.02 -35.78
C VAL A 49 -17.24 9.64 -35.49
N LEU A 50 -16.45 8.77 -34.93
CA LEU A 50 -16.91 7.48 -34.42
C LEU A 50 -17.79 7.74 -33.19
N GLN A 51 -19.04 7.30 -33.27
CA GLN A 51 -19.94 7.23 -32.10
C GLN A 51 -19.32 6.27 -31.08
N PRO A 52 -19.50 6.53 -29.75
CA PRO A 52 -19.01 5.61 -28.73
C PRO A 52 -19.68 4.26 -28.95
N ILE A 53 -18.88 3.23 -29.16
CA ILE A 53 -19.34 1.84 -29.19
C ILE A 53 -19.71 1.46 -27.78
N VAL A 54 -20.99 1.44 -27.47
CA VAL A 54 -21.54 0.80 -26.27
C VAL A 54 -21.47 -0.71 -26.53
N VAL A 55 -20.41 -1.34 -26.04
CA VAL A 55 -20.30 -2.81 -26.04
C VAL A 55 -21.16 -3.33 -24.89
N GLN A 56 -22.42 -3.64 -25.17
CA GLN A 56 -23.23 -4.50 -24.32
C GLN A 56 -22.88 -5.96 -24.65
N GLY A 57 -22.17 -6.65 -23.77
CA GLY A 57 -21.90 -8.07 -23.91
C GLY A 57 -20.76 -8.52 -23.00
N THR A 58 -21.00 -9.47 -22.13
CA THR A 58 -20.11 -10.39 -21.36
C THR A 58 -18.69 -9.93 -20.91
N ALA A 59 -18.36 -8.66 -21.01
CA ALA A 59 -17.05 -8.08 -20.69
C ALA A 59 -17.03 -7.38 -19.31
N ALA A 60 -17.88 -7.79 -18.36
CA ALA A 60 -18.03 -7.10 -17.07
C ALA A 60 -16.71 -7.06 -16.24
N THR A 61 -15.86 -8.08 -16.37
CA THR A 61 -14.55 -8.13 -15.68
C THR A 61 -13.45 -7.38 -16.42
N LYS A 62 -13.50 -7.30 -17.76
CA LYS A 62 -12.53 -6.52 -18.54
C LYS A 62 -12.57 -5.03 -18.18
N GLY A 63 -13.76 -4.46 -17.90
CA GLY A 63 -13.93 -3.04 -17.59
C GLY A 63 -13.21 -2.57 -16.32
N ALA A 64 -13.27 -3.38 -15.25
CA ALA A 64 -12.68 -3.00 -13.95
C ALA A 64 -11.15 -3.01 -13.93
N ARG A 65 -10.46 -3.59 -14.90
CA ARG A 65 -8.98 -3.66 -14.97
C ARG A 65 -8.39 -2.84 -16.12
N VAL A 66 -9.22 -2.18 -16.92
CA VAL A 66 -8.76 -1.28 -18.00
C VAL A 66 -8.02 -0.09 -17.40
N GLU A 67 -6.89 0.27 -17.96
CA GLU A 67 -6.12 1.43 -17.56
C GLU A 67 -6.91 2.72 -17.82
N GLN A 68 -7.11 3.51 -16.76
CA GLN A 68 -7.81 4.79 -16.84
C GLN A 68 -6.81 5.94 -16.86
N ARG A 69 -6.88 6.79 -17.89
CA ARG A 69 -5.96 7.91 -18.10
C ARG A 69 -6.31 9.13 -17.24
N GLY A 70 -7.60 9.39 -17.03
CA GLY A 70 -8.09 10.49 -16.19
C GLY A 70 -8.01 10.20 -14.69
N TYR A 71 -8.64 11.04 -13.89
CA TYR A 71 -8.68 10.89 -12.42
C TYR A 71 -9.96 10.24 -11.92
N VAL A 72 -10.96 10.03 -12.78
CA VAL A 72 -12.25 9.42 -12.43
C VAL A 72 -12.23 7.94 -12.75
N ALA A 73 -12.62 7.12 -11.78
CA ALA A 73 -12.89 5.70 -11.95
C ALA A 73 -14.39 5.45 -11.76
N THR A 74 -15.00 4.71 -12.67
CA THR A 74 -16.44 4.43 -12.64
C THR A 74 -16.77 3.06 -12.08
N GLN A 75 -15.82 2.12 -12.14
CA GLN A 75 -16.01 0.73 -11.74
C GLN A 75 -14.92 0.25 -10.79
N SER A 76 -15.31 -0.64 -9.88
CA SER A 76 -14.41 -1.35 -8.97
C SER A 76 -14.92 -2.77 -8.75
N ALA A 77 -13.99 -3.73 -8.65
CA ALA A 77 -14.30 -5.08 -8.19
C ALA A 77 -13.95 -5.28 -6.70
N SER A 78 -13.26 -4.34 -6.06
CA SER A 78 -12.78 -4.54 -4.68
C SER A 78 -13.90 -4.56 -3.65
N ALA A 79 -14.95 -3.73 -3.83
CA ALA A 79 -15.99 -3.62 -2.82
C ALA A 79 -16.93 -4.83 -2.76
N THR A 80 -17.04 -5.59 -3.85
CA THR A 80 -18.04 -6.66 -4.01
C THR A 80 -17.46 -7.98 -4.52
N LYS A 81 -16.15 -8.02 -4.84
CA LYS A 81 -15.44 -9.08 -5.59
C LYS A 81 -15.96 -9.32 -7.02
N ILE A 82 -16.95 -8.56 -7.46
CA ILE A 82 -17.47 -8.51 -8.83
C ILE A 82 -17.39 -7.06 -9.32
N THR A 83 -17.23 -6.87 -10.64
CA THR A 83 -17.21 -5.52 -11.21
C THR A 83 -18.56 -4.84 -11.03
N THR A 84 -18.56 -3.75 -10.25
CA THR A 84 -19.75 -2.98 -9.92
C THR A 84 -19.46 -1.50 -10.12
N ALA A 85 -20.46 -0.73 -10.53
CA ALA A 85 -20.36 0.73 -10.59
C ALA A 85 -20.08 1.29 -9.19
N ILE A 86 -19.04 2.13 -9.08
CA ILE A 86 -18.66 2.75 -7.79
C ILE A 86 -19.80 3.60 -7.24
N SER A 87 -20.56 4.28 -8.13
CA SER A 87 -21.71 5.08 -7.75
C SER A 87 -22.83 4.26 -7.11
N GLU A 88 -23.05 3.01 -7.55
CA GLU A 88 -24.11 2.13 -7.06
C GLU A 88 -23.72 1.28 -5.85
N THR A 89 -22.43 1.23 -5.52
CA THR A 89 -21.91 0.46 -4.38
C THR A 89 -22.25 1.17 -3.08
N PRO A 90 -22.99 0.55 -2.12
CA PRO A 90 -23.36 1.18 -0.85
C PRO A 90 -22.20 1.18 0.15
N GLN A 91 -21.07 1.74 -0.23
CA GLN A 91 -19.83 1.87 0.59
C GLN A 91 -18.98 3.01 0.07
N SER A 92 -18.25 3.69 0.94
CA SER A 92 -17.25 4.66 0.54
C SER A 92 -16.04 3.97 -0.07
N VAL A 93 -15.81 4.18 -1.37
CA VAL A 93 -14.71 3.61 -2.16
C VAL A 93 -13.97 4.74 -2.86
N SER A 94 -12.65 4.75 -2.77
CA SER A 94 -11.77 5.62 -3.56
C SER A 94 -10.95 4.80 -4.54
N VAL A 95 -10.68 5.35 -5.71
CA VAL A 95 -9.76 4.77 -6.68
C VAL A 95 -8.73 5.82 -7.09
N VAL A 96 -7.48 5.49 -6.89
CA VAL A 96 -6.35 6.28 -7.41
C VAL A 96 -5.93 5.66 -8.73
N THR A 97 -6.26 6.31 -9.83
CA THR A 97 -6.01 5.83 -11.19
C THR A 97 -4.54 5.87 -11.58
N ARG A 98 -4.13 5.14 -12.63
CA ARG A 98 -2.76 5.19 -13.17
C ARG A 98 -2.39 6.61 -13.60
N GLY A 99 -3.33 7.36 -14.21
CA GLY A 99 -3.12 8.76 -14.59
C GLY A 99 -2.72 9.63 -13.41
N ALA A 100 -3.49 9.55 -12.30
CA ALA A 100 -3.20 10.30 -11.08
C ALA A 100 -1.85 9.87 -10.43
N MET A 101 -1.51 8.57 -10.46
CA MET A 101 -0.22 8.06 -9.95
C MET A 101 0.95 8.55 -10.80
N THR A 102 0.78 8.63 -12.13
CA THR A 102 1.80 9.11 -13.08
C THR A 102 2.07 10.59 -12.88
N ASP A 103 1.02 11.43 -12.84
CA ASP A 103 1.14 12.87 -12.64
C ASP A 103 1.85 13.22 -11.34
N ARG A 104 1.56 12.45 -10.29
CA ARG A 104 2.17 12.59 -8.96
C ARG A 104 3.49 11.85 -8.82
N ALA A 105 4.06 11.25 -9.86
CA ALA A 105 5.30 10.46 -9.85
C ALA A 105 5.44 9.57 -8.60
N VAL A 106 4.39 8.81 -8.28
CA VAL A 106 4.27 7.97 -7.07
C VAL A 106 5.40 6.96 -6.98
N GLN A 107 6.05 6.86 -5.82
CA GLN A 107 7.17 5.93 -5.57
C GLN A 107 6.84 4.85 -4.52
N THR A 108 5.78 5.03 -3.73
CA THR A 108 5.28 4.07 -2.74
C THR A 108 3.76 3.97 -2.81
N VAL A 109 3.18 2.87 -2.33
CA VAL A 109 1.71 2.77 -2.25
C VAL A 109 1.15 3.84 -1.30
N ALA A 110 1.86 4.14 -0.22
CA ALA A 110 1.48 5.22 0.71
C ALA A 110 1.43 6.59 0.02
N ASP A 111 2.35 6.88 -0.94
CA ASP A 111 2.34 8.15 -1.70
C ASP A 111 1.10 8.26 -2.58
N SER A 112 0.61 7.15 -3.16
CA SER A 112 -0.58 7.17 -3.99
C SER A 112 -1.81 7.68 -3.23
N LEU A 113 -1.86 7.44 -1.92
CA LEU A 113 -2.99 7.71 -1.06
C LEU A 113 -3.01 9.11 -0.41
N LEU A 114 -1.99 9.93 -0.64
CA LEU A 114 -1.83 11.24 0.02
C LEU A 114 -2.95 12.26 -0.26
N TYR A 115 -3.72 12.04 -1.32
CA TYR A 115 -4.85 12.89 -1.72
C TYR A 115 -6.21 12.19 -1.54
N SER A 116 -6.27 11.01 -0.90
CA SER A 116 -7.52 10.29 -0.60
C SER A 116 -8.12 10.75 0.73
N ALA A 117 -9.44 10.80 0.81
CA ALA A 117 -10.14 11.25 2.01
C ALA A 117 -9.86 10.33 3.20
N ASN A 118 -9.53 10.95 4.34
CA ASN A 118 -9.30 10.30 5.63
C ASN A 118 -8.27 9.16 5.63
N VAL A 119 -7.27 9.28 4.74
CA VAL A 119 -6.10 8.39 4.70
C VAL A 119 -4.88 9.17 5.16
N ASN A 120 -4.22 8.73 6.23
CA ASN A 120 -2.93 9.28 6.66
C ASN A 120 -1.80 8.39 6.14
N GLY A 121 -1.26 8.73 4.96
CA GLY A 121 -0.35 7.88 4.19
C GLY A 121 1.09 7.87 4.69
N GLN A 122 1.54 8.89 5.42
CA GLN A 122 2.94 9.04 5.86
C GLN A 122 3.04 9.38 7.35
N ARG A 123 2.24 8.70 8.18
CA ARG A 123 2.17 8.99 9.63
C ARG A 123 3.49 8.83 10.39
N TYR A 124 4.47 8.16 9.81
CA TYR A 124 5.83 7.98 10.33
C TYR A 124 6.92 8.53 9.39
N GLY A 125 6.54 9.48 8.52
CA GLY A 125 7.43 9.97 7.47
C GLY A 125 7.62 8.97 6.33
N ASN A 126 8.65 9.15 5.53
CA ASN A 126 8.99 8.23 4.44
C ASN A 126 9.89 7.10 4.98
N ASP A 127 9.34 5.90 5.07
CA ASP A 127 10.04 4.71 5.56
C ASP A 127 10.18 3.68 4.43
N PRO A 128 11.41 3.38 3.98
CA PRO A 128 11.62 2.42 2.88
C PRO A 128 11.32 0.97 3.29
N ARG A 129 11.09 0.67 4.57
CA ARG A 129 10.82 -0.70 5.04
C ARG A 129 9.39 -1.16 4.76
N SER A 130 8.39 -0.28 4.90
CA SER A 130 6.97 -0.63 4.82
C SER A 130 6.12 0.59 4.49
N ASP A 131 4.95 0.37 3.90
CA ASP A 131 3.93 1.39 3.68
C ASP A 131 3.05 1.52 4.92
N TYR A 132 3.26 2.57 5.72
CA TYR A 132 2.51 2.83 6.95
C TYR A 132 1.42 3.85 6.71
N PHE A 133 0.18 3.40 6.67
CA PHE A 133 -0.97 4.30 6.60
C PHE A 133 -2.09 3.88 7.55
N SER A 134 -3.02 4.79 7.77
CA SER A 134 -4.26 4.53 8.48
C SER A 134 -5.43 5.14 7.73
N ILE A 135 -6.59 4.48 7.83
CA ILE A 135 -7.86 4.93 7.28
C ILE A 135 -8.81 5.17 8.45
N ARG A 136 -9.45 6.35 8.51
CA ARG A 136 -10.33 6.74 9.62
C ARG A 136 -9.69 6.60 11.01
N GLY A 137 -8.36 6.74 11.06
CA GLY A 137 -7.57 6.59 12.29
C GLY A 137 -7.22 5.16 12.69
N PHE A 138 -7.73 4.14 12.00
CA PHE A 138 -7.42 2.74 12.24
C PHE A 138 -6.40 2.20 11.23
N GLY A 139 -5.72 1.09 11.56
CA GLY A 139 -4.93 0.35 10.59
C GLY A 139 -5.79 -0.16 9.45
N ALA A 140 -5.19 -0.34 8.29
CA ALA A 140 -5.83 -0.96 7.14
C ALA A 140 -4.98 -2.15 6.64
N ASP A 141 -5.64 -3.08 5.97
CA ASP A 141 -4.98 -4.26 5.41
C ASP A 141 -4.68 -4.07 3.93
N LEU A 142 -3.53 -4.60 3.51
CA LEU A 142 -3.07 -4.57 2.13
C LEU A 142 -3.51 -5.83 1.39
N TYR A 143 -4.02 -5.61 0.18
CA TYR A 143 -4.37 -6.65 -0.77
C TYR A 143 -3.72 -6.36 -2.12
N LEU A 144 -3.36 -7.40 -2.85
CA LEU A 144 -2.91 -7.33 -4.23
C LEU A 144 -3.82 -8.24 -5.05
N ASP A 145 -4.49 -7.67 -6.05
CA ASP A 145 -5.44 -8.38 -6.91
C ASP A 145 -6.51 -9.17 -6.15
N GLY A 146 -7.01 -8.61 -5.02
CA GLY A 146 -8.03 -9.22 -4.19
C GLY A 146 -7.55 -10.28 -3.20
N LEU A 147 -6.27 -10.69 -3.23
CA LEU A 147 -5.67 -11.57 -2.24
C LEU A 147 -4.90 -10.78 -1.18
N ARG A 148 -5.04 -11.18 0.07
CA ARG A 148 -4.35 -10.53 1.18
C ARG A 148 -2.84 -10.62 1.00
N VAL A 149 -2.16 -9.48 1.15
CA VAL A 149 -0.71 -9.43 1.22
C VAL A 149 -0.27 -9.98 2.59
N PRO A 150 0.73 -10.87 2.66
CA PRO A 150 1.19 -11.41 3.93
C PRO A 150 1.57 -10.29 4.89
N GLN A 151 1.04 -10.35 6.10
CA GLN A 151 1.36 -9.41 7.16
C GLN A 151 1.99 -10.16 8.31
N ILE A 152 3.20 -9.76 8.65
CA ILE A 152 3.86 -10.27 9.84
C ILE A 152 3.21 -9.56 11.02
N ALA A 153 2.45 -10.31 11.79
CA ALA A 153 1.76 -9.81 12.97
C ALA A 153 2.69 -8.99 13.87
N ASN A 154 2.11 -8.16 14.73
CA ASN A 154 2.67 -7.15 15.66
C ASN A 154 4.01 -7.46 16.36
N GLN A 155 4.57 -8.65 16.18
CA GLN A 155 5.83 -9.12 16.76
C GLN A 155 7.09 -8.46 16.16
N THR A 156 6.97 -7.88 14.96
CA THR A 156 8.15 -7.42 14.19
C THR A 156 8.29 -5.91 14.11
N GLY A 157 7.42 -5.14 14.77
CA GLY A 157 7.52 -3.68 14.75
C GLY A 157 7.49 -3.04 13.35
N GLY A 158 6.98 -3.76 12.35
CA GLY A 158 6.84 -3.28 10.98
C GLY A 158 8.09 -3.36 10.08
N TYR A 159 9.24 -3.84 10.59
CA TYR A 159 10.46 -3.92 9.79
C TYR A 159 10.45 -5.01 8.71
N ALA A 160 9.51 -5.93 8.74
CA ALA A 160 9.35 -6.98 7.74
C ALA A 160 8.02 -6.85 6.97
N GLY A 161 7.66 -5.64 6.59
CA GLY A 161 6.47 -5.36 5.77
C GLY A 161 6.66 -5.83 4.33
N PHE A 162 5.67 -6.54 3.78
CA PHE A 162 5.61 -6.86 2.37
C PHE A 162 5.23 -5.60 1.58
N ARG A 163 6.02 -5.22 0.59
CA ARG A 163 5.77 -4.05 -0.27
C ARG A 163 5.50 -4.49 -1.69
N VAL A 164 4.75 -3.68 -2.42
CA VAL A 164 4.52 -3.83 -3.86
C VAL A 164 5.06 -2.60 -4.56
N GLU A 165 5.69 -2.78 -5.71
CA GLU A 165 6.20 -1.67 -6.52
C GLU A 165 5.04 -0.95 -7.23
N PRO A 166 4.79 0.36 -6.99
CA PRO A 166 3.68 1.08 -7.59
C PRO A 166 3.76 1.18 -9.12
N TYR A 167 4.95 1.06 -9.69
CA TYR A 167 5.11 1.06 -11.15
C TYR A 167 4.39 -0.12 -11.82
N PHE A 168 4.30 -1.27 -11.11
CA PHE A 168 3.59 -2.47 -11.57
C PHE A 168 2.08 -2.42 -11.41
N LEU A 169 1.55 -1.32 -10.81
CA LEU A 169 0.13 -1.20 -10.52
C LEU A 169 -0.61 -0.39 -11.60
N ASN A 170 -1.78 -0.86 -11.96
CA ASN A 170 -2.75 -0.12 -12.76
C ASN A 170 -3.42 0.97 -11.91
N ARG A 171 -3.82 0.64 -10.66
CA ARG A 171 -4.49 1.56 -9.76
C ARG A 171 -4.43 1.05 -8.31
N VAL A 172 -4.79 1.92 -7.38
CA VAL A 172 -4.94 1.57 -5.96
C VAL A 172 -6.36 1.91 -5.53
N GLU A 173 -7.05 0.94 -4.94
CA GLU A 173 -8.42 1.08 -4.46
C GLU A 173 -8.46 1.06 -2.95
N VAL A 174 -9.21 1.97 -2.34
CA VAL A 174 -9.39 2.10 -0.90
C VAL A 174 -10.84 1.83 -0.55
N LEU A 175 -11.09 0.74 0.18
CA LEU A 175 -12.38 0.44 0.78
C LEU A 175 -12.36 0.90 2.23
N ARG A 176 -13.19 1.87 2.57
CA ARG A 176 -13.25 2.39 3.93
C ARG A 176 -14.20 1.56 4.80
N GLY A 177 -13.71 1.23 6.00
CA GLY A 177 -14.45 0.45 6.98
C GLY A 177 -14.32 -1.07 6.84
N PRO A 178 -14.91 -1.82 7.79
CA PRO A 178 -14.87 -3.26 7.86
C PRO A 178 -15.26 -3.94 6.55
N SER A 179 -14.42 -4.84 6.06
CA SER A 179 -14.64 -5.57 4.82
C SER A 179 -14.50 -7.09 4.99
N SER A 180 -14.56 -7.57 6.25
CA SER A 180 -14.36 -8.99 6.58
C SER A 180 -15.39 -9.92 5.96
N ALA A 181 -16.60 -9.45 5.68
CA ALA A 181 -17.64 -10.25 5.03
C ALA A 181 -17.22 -10.83 3.65
N LEU A 182 -16.19 -10.27 3.01
CA LEU A 182 -15.64 -10.76 1.74
C LEU A 182 -14.16 -11.16 1.84
N PHE A 183 -13.39 -10.48 2.69
CA PHE A 183 -11.94 -10.57 2.72
C PHE A 183 -11.39 -11.36 3.94
N GLY A 184 -12.25 -11.79 4.85
CA GLY A 184 -11.85 -12.48 6.08
C GLY A 184 -11.26 -11.53 7.11
N GLN A 185 -10.12 -11.86 7.69
CA GLN A 185 -9.51 -11.00 8.71
C GLN A 185 -9.14 -9.62 8.12
N THR A 186 -9.82 -8.57 8.60
CA THR A 186 -9.52 -7.18 8.25
C THR A 186 -9.65 -6.26 9.46
N ASN A 187 -8.86 -5.17 9.44
CA ASN A 187 -8.97 -4.09 10.41
C ASN A 187 -10.21 -3.21 10.16
N VAL A 188 -10.59 -2.45 11.16
CA VAL A 188 -11.72 -1.50 11.12
C VAL A 188 -11.51 -0.39 10.10
N GLY A 189 -10.27 0.02 9.85
CA GLY A 189 -9.95 1.05 8.85
C GLY A 189 -10.36 0.66 7.44
N GLY A 190 -10.25 -0.63 7.11
CA GLY A 190 -10.63 -1.16 5.81
C GLY A 190 -9.49 -1.81 5.04
N VAL A 191 -9.60 -1.78 3.73
CA VAL A 191 -8.71 -2.47 2.79
C VAL A 191 -8.14 -1.47 1.78
N VAL A 192 -6.84 -1.60 1.51
CA VAL A 192 -6.19 -1.03 0.33
C VAL A 192 -5.87 -2.16 -0.63
N ASN A 193 -6.59 -2.22 -1.75
CA ASN A 193 -6.39 -3.22 -2.77
C ASN A 193 -5.60 -2.61 -3.95
N MET A 194 -4.44 -3.17 -4.19
CA MET A 194 -3.55 -2.82 -5.28
C MET A 194 -3.90 -3.69 -6.49
N ILE A 195 -4.18 -3.06 -7.63
CA ILE A 195 -4.53 -3.77 -8.86
C ILE A 195 -3.32 -3.73 -9.79
N SER A 196 -2.76 -4.89 -10.10
CA SER A 196 -1.64 -5.02 -11.03
C SER A 196 -2.04 -4.67 -12.47
N LYS A 197 -1.08 -4.24 -13.30
CA LYS A 197 -1.29 -4.06 -14.73
C LYS A 197 -1.46 -5.42 -15.40
N ASP A 198 -2.37 -5.48 -16.35
CA ASP A 198 -2.58 -6.66 -17.19
C ASP A 198 -1.82 -6.56 -18.51
N PRO A 199 -1.48 -7.68 -19.16
CA PRO A 199 -1.00 -7.71 -20.54
C PRO A 199 -2.00 -7.04 -21.49
N SER A 200 -1.47 -6.32 -22.50
CA SER A 200 -2.24 -5.65 -23.54
C SER A 200 -2.33 -6.52 -24.79
N GLU A 201 -3.46 -6.45 -25.48
CA GLU A 201 -3.63 -7.05 -26.81
C GLU A 201 -2.92 -6.25 -27.90
N THR A 202 -2.56 -5.00 -27.60
CA THR A 202 -1.78 -4.12 -28.49
C THR A 202 -0.34 -4.06 -28.01
N ALA A 203 0.61 -4.27 -28.94
CA ALA A 203 2.03 -4.12 -28.63
C ALA A 203 2.37 -2.67 -28.29
N GLY A 204 3.11 -2.49 -27.22
CA GLY A 204 3.52 -1.18 -26.74
C GLY A 204 4.51 -1.27 -25.60
N GLY A 205 5.05 -0.13 -25.22
CA GLY A 205 5.98 -0.09 -24.10
C GLY A 205 6.40 1.32 -23.70
N GLU A 206 7.13 1.36 -22.60
CA GLU A 206 7.76 2.56 -22.06
C GLU A 206 9.14 2.22 -21.51
N VAL A 207 10.09 3.10 -21.72
CA VAL A 207 11.36 3.13 -20.99
C VAL A 207 11.50 4.51 -20.38
N TYR A 208 11.88 4.58 -19.12
CA TYR A 208 12.13 5.87 -18.47
C TYR A 208 13.42 5.89 -17.67
N THR A 209 13.92 7.10 -17.46
CA THR A 209 14.96 7.40 -16.47
C THR A 209 14.49 8.52 -15.56
N ARG A 210 14.90 8.45 -14.28
CA ARG A 210 14.51 9.41 -13.26
C ARG A 210 15.73 9.84 -12.44
N PHE A 211 15.82 11.15 -12.18
CA PHE A 211 16.85 11.75 -11.35
C PHE A 211 16.21 12.70 -10.36
N GLY A 212 16.72 12.74 -9.13
CA GLY A 212 16.08 13.56 -8.11
C GLY A 212 16.92 13.88 -6.89
N SER A 213 16.26 14.50 -5.93
CA SER A 213 16.80 14.76 -4.59
C SER A 213 17.32 13.46 -3.95
N TYR A 214 18.18 13.60 -2.97
CA TYR A 214 18.82 12.45 -2.28
C TYR A 214 19.60 11.53 -3.22
N LYS A 215 20.27 12.12 -4.22
CA LYS A 215 21.07 11.42 -5.24
C LYS A 215 20.30 10.34 -6.01
N GLN A 216 18.98 10.44 -6.06
CA GLN A 216 18.14 9.46 -6.75
C GLN A 216 18.53 9.33 -8.23
N LYS A 217 18.73 8.09 -8.64
CA LYS A 217 18.90 7.63 -10.02
C LYS A 217 18.05 6.38 -10.17
N GLU A 218 17.16 6.38 -11.14
CA GLU A 218 16.27 5.27 -11.41
C GLU A 218 16.11 5.08 -12.91
N ALA A 219 16.00 3.84 -13.34
CA ALA A 219 15.59 3.48 -14.68
C ALA A 219 14.52 2.39 -14.59
N GLY A 220 13.59 2.40 -15.52
CA GLY A 220 12.55 1.39 -15.59
C GLY A 220 12.05 1.19 -17.00
N PHE A 221 11.38 0.06 -17.19
CA PHE A 221 10.76 -0.32 -18.45
C PHE A 221 9.44 -1.08 -18.21
N ASP A 222 8.57 -1.00 -19.18
CA ASP A 222 7.29 -1.70 -19.27
C ASP A 222 7.05 -2.05 -20.74
N VAL A 223 6.97 -3.34 -21.06
CA VAL A 223 6.75 -3.84 -22.42
C VAL A 223 5.61 -4.84 -22.41
N THR A 224 4.67 -4.68 -23.30
CA THR A 224 3.48 -5.52 -23.38
C THR A 224 3.05 -5.76 -24.84
N GLY A 225 2.31 -6.83 -25.08
CA GLY A 225 1.73 -7.15 -26.38
C GLY A 225 1.41 -8.64 -26.55
N PRO A 226 0.91 -9.02 -27.73
CA PRO A 226 0.70 -10.42 -28.08
C PRO A 226 2.04 -11.12 -28.33
N LEU A 227 2.13 -12.43 -28.00
CA LEU A 227 3.33 -13.25 -28.24
C LEU A 227 3.48 -13.71 -29.71
N GLY A 228 2.60 -13.30 -30.59
CA GLY A 228 2.61 -13.56 -32.04
C GLY A 228 1.39 -12.95 -32.69
N ALA A 229 1.36 -12.87 -34.02
CA ALA A 229 0.16 -12.54 -34.75
C ALA A 229 -0.90 -13.63 -34.51
N ASP A 230 -2.12 -13.25 -34.24
CA ASP A 230 -3.25 -14.18 -33.95
C ASP A 230 -3.01 -15.12 -32.72
N SER A 231 -2.20 -14.67 -31.75
CA SER A 231 -1.89 -15.47 -30.56
C SER A 231 -2.88 -15.20 -29.43
N ASP A 232 -3.43 -16.29 -28.86
CA ASP A 232 -4.23 -16.25 -27.62
C ASP A 232 -3.39 -15.87 -26.38
N LEU A 233 -2.07 -15.70 -26.55
CA LEU A 233 -1.14 -15.35 -25.49
C LEU A 233 -0.70 -13.90 -25.61
N THR A 234 -0.90 -13.15 -24.53
CA THR A 234 -0.34 -11.80 -24.34
C THR A 234 0.62 -11.79 -23.17
N TYR A 235 1.59 -10.89 -23.21
CA TYR A 235 2.59 -10.75 -22.15
C TYR A 235 2.74 -9.31 -21.70
N ARG A 236 3.24 -9.14 -20.47
CA ARG A 236 3.78 -7.89 -19.95
C ARG A 236 5.02 -8.18 -19.14
N LEU A 237 6.06 -7.40 -19.33
CA LEU A 237 7.29 -7.45 -18.56
C LEU A 237 7.65 -6.04 -18.10
N GLU A 238 7.75 -5.88 -16.80
CA GLU A 238 8.06 -4.61 -16.15
C GLU A 238 9.31 -4.75 -15.29
N GLY A 239 10.08 -3.67 -15.17
CA GLY A 239 11.26 -3.68 -14.28
C GLY A 239 11.70 -2.30 -13.90
N ILE A 240 12.32 -2.18 -12.72
CA ILE A 240 12.99 -0.98 -12.25
C ILE A 240 14.33 -1.30 -11.57
N ILE A 241 15.24 -0.35 -11.64
CA ILE A 241 16.44 -0.29 -10.82
C ILE A 241 16.58 1.11 -10.26
N ARG A 242 16.77 1.25 -8.96
CA ARG A 242 16.93 2.51 -8.23
C ARG A 242 18.18 2.47 -7.35
N ASP A 243 18.96 3.55 -7.40
CA ASP A 243 20.04 3.90 -6.49
C ASP A 243 19.71 5.26 -5.89
N SER A 244 19.45 5.35 -4.59
CA SER A 244 18.99 6.56 -3.93
C SER A 244 19.37 6.58 -2.45
N GLU A 245 19.69 7.75 -1.93
CA GLU A 245 19.74 8.01 -0.50
C GLU A 245 18.36 8.40 0.03
N THR A 246 18.22 8.55 1.35
CA THR A 246 17.06 9.14 2.01
C THR A 246 17.39 10.50 2.61
N MET A 247 16.40 11.17 3.20
CA MET A 247 16.62 12.41 3.95
C MET A 247 17.52 12.22 5.17
N ASN A 248 17.52 11.03 5.79
CA ASN A 248 18.34 10.72 6.95
C ASN A 248 19.75 10.32 6.54
N ASP A 249 20.75 10.76 7.30
CA ASP A 249 22.14 10.35 7.11
C ASP A 249 22.26 8.82 7.18
N PHE A 250 23.03 8.22 6.24
CA PHE A 250 23.24 6.77 6.08
C PHE A 250 22.03 5.97 5.60
N GLY A 251 20.88 6.61 5.38
CA GLY A 251 19.68 5.97 4.83
C GLY A 251 19.77 5.81 3.33
N LYS A 252 19.26 4.69 2.82
CA LYS A 252 19.17 4.35 1.39
C LYS A 252 17.75 4.03 1.01
N ASN A 253 17.46 4.03 -0.28
CA ASN A 253 16.22 3.56 -0.88
C ASN A 253 16.52 2.88 -2.22
N ASP A 254 17.52 1.96 -2.18
CA ASP A 254 17.93 1.20 -3.34
C ASP A 254 16.92 0.09 -3.61
N ARG A 255 16.59 -0.13 -4.88
CA ARG A 255 15.64 -1.17 -5.29
C ARG A 255 16.02 -1.77 -6.64
N PHE A 256 15.90 -3.07 -6.74
CA PHE A 256 15.73 -3.80 -8.00
C PHE A 256 14.37 -4.50 -7.96
N ALA A 257 13.57 -4.37 -9.02
CA ALA A 257 12.31 -5.09 -9.13
C ALA A 257 12.03 -5.49 -10.58
N ILE A 258 11.41 -6.69 -10.75
CA ILE A 258 10.98 -7.22 -12.05
C ILE A 258 9.67 -7.97 -11.89
N SER A 259 8.75 -7.81 -12.87
CA SER A 259 7.42 -8.45 -12.85
C SER A 259 7.05 -8.97 -14.24
N PRO A 260 7.16 -10.28 -14.50
CA PRO A 260 6.62 -10.95 -15.68
C PRO A 260 5.14 -11.31 -15.46
N THR A 261 4.33 -11.12 -16.50
CA THR A 261 2.92 -11.55 -16.56
C THR A 261 2.62 -12.10 -17.95
N VAL A 262 1.92 -13.23 -18.01
CA VAL A 262 1.43 -13.84 -19.25
C VAL A 262 -0.05 -14.15 -19.08
N ARG A 263 -0.86 -13.76 -20.04
CA ARG A 263 -2.28 -14.11 -20.13
C ARG A 263 -2.51 -15.02 -21.34
N TRP A 264 -3.27 -16.08 -21.09
CA TRP A 264 -3.83 -16.97 -22.10
C TRP A 264 -5.34 -16.79 -22.14
N SER A 265 -5.88 -16.45 -23.32
CA SER A 265 -7.32 -16.25 -23.55
C SER A 265 -7.70 -16.97 -24.86
N PRO A 266 -7.94 -18.30 -24.79
CA PRO A 266 -8.20 -19.12 -25.98
C PRO A 266 -9.56 -18.81 -26.63
N ASP A 267 -10.46 -18.22 -25.86
CA ASP A 267 -11.81 -17.80 -26.25
C ASP A 267 -12.25 -16.59 -25.41
N GLU A 268 -13.47 -16.09 -25.65
CA GLU A 268 -14.03 -14.94 -24.90
C GLU A 268 -14.44 -15.30 -23.47
N ASP A 269 -14.67 -16.59 -23.20
CA ASP A 269 -15.19 -17.10 -21.92
C ASP A 269 -14.08 -17.49 -20.95
N THR A 270 -12.86 -17.74 -21.43
CA THR A 270 -11.75 -18.28 -20.61
C THR A 270 -10.57 -17.34 -20.60
N SER A 271 -10.09 -16.98 -19.41
CA SER A 271 -8.81 -16.31 -19.27
C SER A 271 -8.00 -16.86 -18.10
N LEU A 272 -6.72 -17.16 -18.34
CA LEU A 272 -5.74 -17.55 -17.34
C LEU A 272 -4.56 -16.58 -17.38
N THR A 273 -4.38 -15.80 -16.32
CA THR A 273 -3.24 -14.91 -16.18
C THR A 273 -2.27 -15.48 -15.14
N VAL A 274 -1.05 -15.81 -15.56
CA VAL A 274 0.05 -16.21 -14.67
C VAL A 274 0.98 -15.03 -14.48
N TYR A 275 1.31 -14.72 -13.23
CA TYR A 275 2.11 -13.56 -12.87
C TYR A 275 3.14 -13.88 -11.79
N GLY A 276 4.15 -13.03 -11.72
CA GLY A 276 5.14 -13.08 -10.65
C GLY A 276 5.84 -11.74 -10.49
N ALA A 277 6.54 -11.58 -9.37
CA ALA A 277 7.48 -10.49 -9.18
C ALA A 277 8.60 -10.90 -8.22
N TYR A 278 9.76 -10.28 -8.42
CA TYR A 278 10.88 -10.33 -7.51
C TYR A 278 11.35 -8.90 -7.22
N MET A 279 11.60 -8.61 -5.95
CA MET A 279 12.10 -7.31 -5.51
C MET A 279 13.20 -7.51 -4.48
N LYS A 280 14.25 -6.67 -4.59
CA LYS A 280 15.33 -6.57 -3.61
C LYS A 280 15.49 -5.10 -3.21
N ASP A 281 15.39 -4.85 -1.90
CA ASP A 281 15.55 -3.53 -1.29
C ASP A 281 16.78 -3.49 -0.39
N ASP A 282 17.59 -2.42 -0.47
CA ASP A 282 18.58 -2.04 0.54
C ASP A 282 18.21 -0.66 1.07
N ALA A 283 17.85 -0.58 2.36
CA ALA A 283 17.49 0.69 3.01
C ALA A 283 18.62 1.25 3.91
N GLY A 284 19.67 0.49 4.16
CA GLY A 284 20.75 0.91 5.05
C GLY A 284 20.24 1.30 6.44
N GLN A 285 20.47 2.55 6.86
CA GLN A 285 19.88 3.11 8.08
C GLN A 285 18.41 3.41 7.90
N VAL A 286 17.60 2.91 8.80
CA VAL A 286 16.14 3.17 8.82
C VAL A 286 15.82 4.57 9.38
N PRO A 287 14.61 5.10 9.18
CA PRO A 287 14.22 6.40 9.71
C PRO A 287 14.43 6.51 11.21
N SER A 288 14.99 7.64 11.62
CA SER A 288 15.43 7.89 13.00
C SER A 288 14.24 8.09 13.94
N LEU A 289 14.38 7.52 15.14
CA LEU A 289 13.52 7.82 16.28
C LEU A 289 14.07 9.04 17.01
N ILE A 290 13.37 10.16 16.90
CA ILE A 290 13.80 11.42 17.50
C ILE A 290 12.91 11.81 18.70
N PRO A 291 13.46 12.42 19.76
CA PRO A 291 12.66 12.95 20.84
C PRO A 291 11.80 14.14 20.41
N ALA A 292 10.64 14.33 21.04
CA ALA A 292 9.80 15.54 20.88
C ALA A 292 10.56 16.80 21.31
N VAL A 293 11.40 16.67 22.36
CA VAL A 293 12.36 17.70 22.74
C VAL A 293 13.52 17.72 21.74
N GLY A 294 13.72 18.84 21.10
CA GLY A 294 14.67 19.02 20.00
C GLY A 294 14.03 18.88 18.60
N SER A 295 12.82 18.35 18.48
CA SER A 295 12.11 18.27 17.18
C SER A 295 10.82 19.10 17.13
N ILE A 296 9.91 18.91 18.10
CA ILE A 296 8.68 19.70 18.24
C ILE A 296 8.95 20.93 19.10
N TYR A 297 9.69 20.74 20.17
CA TYR A 297 10.09 21.78 21.11
C TYR A 297 11.62 21.91 21.15
N PRO A 298 12.20 23.10 21.20
CA PRO A 298 13.61 23.24 21.45
C PRO A 298 13.97 22.57 22.80
N ASN A 299 15.20 22.11 22.93
CA ASN A 299 15.70 21.63 24.20
C ASN A 299 15.97 22.81 25.15
N ARG A 300 16.41 22.53 26.40
CA ARG A 300 16.72 23.58 27.42
C ARG A 300 17.81 24.57 26.99
N LEU A 301 18.60 24.25 25.97
CA LEU A 301 19.63 25.13 25.40
C LEU A 301 19.17 25.84 24.12
N GLY A 302 17.88 25.71 23.74
CA GLY A 302 17.34 26.28 22.51
C GLY A 302 17.75 25.54 21.23
N LEU A 303 18.35 24.36 21.33
CA LEU A 303 18.84 23.59 20.18
C LEU A 303 17.73 22.71 19.57
N THR A 304 17.80 22.52 18.25
CA THR A 304 16.92 21.63 17.48
C THR A 304 17.72 20.56 16.77
N ILE A 305 17.12 19.37 16.61
CA ILE A 305 17.71 18.22 15.90
C ILE A 305 17.58 18.45 14.39
N PRO A 306 18.67 18.35 13.61
CA PRO A 306 18.59 18.47 12.14
C PRO A 306 17.68 17.40 11.52
N ARG A 307 17.03 17.70 10.39
CA ARG A 307 16.20 16.73 9.65
C ARG A 307 16.99 15.53 9.15
N SER A 308 18.26 15.72 8.81
CA SER A 308 19.14 14.65 8.34
C SER A 308 19.67 13.75 9.46
N PHE A 309 19.44 14.12 10.73
CA PHE A 309 19.96 13.38 11.89
C PHE A 309 19.68 11.89 11.79
N SER A 310 20.73 11.09 12.05
CA SER A 310 20.62 9.65 12.21
C SER A 310 20.82 9.27 13.69
N ASP A 311 19.91 8.49 14.24
CA ASP A 311 20.08 7.86 15.56
C ASP A 311 20.91 6.56 15.48
N GLY A 312 21.25 6.12 14.27
CA GLY A 312 22.04 4.93 13.97
C GLY A 312 23.55 5.15 13.96
N ASP A 313 24.25 4.23 13.30
CA ASP A 313 25.68 4.29 13.03
C ASP A 313 26.01 3.57 11.71
N PRO A 314 26.82 4.17 10.81
CA PRO A 314 27.11 3.58 9.49
C PRO A 314 27.83 2.23 9.58
N SER A 315 28.47 1.90 10.72
CA SER A 315 29.10 0.59 10.92
C SER A 315 28.10 -0.55 11.14
N LEU A 316 26.82 -0.24 11.42
CA LEU A 316 25.75 -1.20 11.63
C LEU A 316 24.42 -0.69 11.04
N ALA A 317 24.42 -0.30 9.78
CA ALA A 317 23.26 0.19 9.04
C ALA A 317 22.90 -0.83 7.94
N ILE A 318 22.30 -1.95 8.33
CA ILE A 318 21.94 -3.06 7.44
C ILE A 318 20.43 -3.24 7.46
N TYR A 319 19.83 -3.07 6.30
CA TYR A 319 18.46 -3.48 6.03
C TYR A 319 18.38 -3.97 4.58
N ASP A 320 18.57 -5.28 4.42
CA ASP A 320 18.40 -5.97 3.15
C ASP A 320 17.08 -6.74 3.18
N LYS A 321 16.26 -6.60 2.16
CA LYS A 321 15.00 -7.31 2.03
C LYS A 321 14.83 -7.88 0.63
N GLU A 322 14.51 -9.15 0.57
CA GLU A 322 14.09 -9.84 -0.66
C GLU A 322 12.61 -10.21 -0.55
N THR A 323 11.87 -9.93 -1.60
CA THR A 323 10.43 -10.23 -1.71
C THR A 323 10.17 -10.86 -3.05
N ALA A 324 9.47 -11.99 -3.06
CA ALA A 324 9.03 -12.64 -4.29
C ALA A 324 7.58 -13.10 -4.15
N TYR A 325 6.85 -13.08 -5.25
CA TYR A 325 5.56 -13.75 -5.34
C TYR A 325 5.32 -14.30 -6.75
N THR A 326 4.50 -15.33 -6.82
CA THR A 326 4.00 -15.89 -8.07
C THR A 326 2.59 -16.41 -7.86
N GLY A 327 1.79 -16.38 -8.90
CA GLY A 327 0.40 -16.81 -8.81
C GLY A 327 -0.29 -16.85 -10.16
N TYR A 328 -1.60 -17.11 -10.09
CA TYR A 328 -2.46 -17.05 -11.28
C TYR A 328 -3.85 -16.49 -10.91
N ARG A 329 -4.51 -15.95 -11.91
CA ARG A 329 -5.92 -15.60 -11.94
C ARG A 329 -6.57 -16.35 -13.07
N LEU A 330 -7.55 -17.19 -12.75
CA LEU A 330 -8.40 -17.93 -13.69
C LEU A 330 -9.81 -17.34 -13.64
N GLU A 331 -10.37 -17.06 -14.79
CA GLU A 331 -11.80 -16.75 -14.96
C GLU A 331 -12.35 -17.61 -16.10
N HIS A 332 -13.51 -18.21 -15.86
CA HIS A 332 -14.22 -18.99 -16.87
C HIS A 332 -15.73 -18.74 -16.73
N ALA A 333 -16.34 -18.25 -17.80
CA ALA A 333 -17.77 -18.11 -17.92
C ALA A 333 -18.36 -19.39 -18.54
N PHE A 334 -19.12 -20.16 -17.78
CA PHE A 334 -19.83 -21.34 -18.30
C PHE A 334 -20.98 -20.93 -19.23
N ASN A 335 -21.54 -19.76 -18.99
CA ASN A 335 -22.56 -19.05 -19.78
C ASN A 335 -22.65 -17.60 -19.27
N ASP A 336 -23.57 -16.80 -19.80
CA ASP A 336 -23.76 -15.40 -19.44
C ASP A 336 -24.10 -15.18 -17.96
N ASP A 337 -24.63 -16.19 -17.28
CA ASP A 337 -25.12 -16.10 -15.90
C ASP A 337 -24.18 -16.73 -14.87
N LEU A 338 -23.28 -17.63 -15.28
CA LEU A 338 -22.48 -18.42 -14.36
C LEU A 338 -20.98 -18.28 -14.65
N VAL A 339 -20.24 -17.62 -13.72
CA VAL A 339 -18.83 -17.35 -13.86
C VAL A 339 -18.06 -17.90 -12.66
N LEU A 340 -17.01 -18.69 -12.94
CA LEU A 340 -16.05 -19.16 -11.94
C LEU A 340 -14.81 -18.27 -11.97
N ARG A 341 -14.34 -17.85 -10.78
CA ARG A 341 -13.06 -17.20 -10.62
C ARG A 341 -12.22 -17.90 -9.56
N GLN A 342 -10.94 -18.07 -9.88
CA GLN A 342 -9.97 -18.55 -8.91
C GLN A 342 -8.69 -17.71 -8.97
N ASN A 343 -8.25 -17.24 -7.82
CA ASN A 343 -7.05 -16.45 -7.66
C ASN A 343 -6.14 -17.12 -6.65
N PHE A 344 -4.89 -17.36 -7.01
CA PHE A 344 -3.87 -18.01 -6.20
C PHE A 344 -2.60 -17.20 -6.17
N ARG A 345 -1.96 -17.10 -4.99
CA ARG A 345 -0.62 -16.52 -4.86
C ARG A 345 0.19 -17.22 -3.77
N TYR A 346 1.41 -17.60 -4.12
CA TYR A 346 2.50 -17.88 -3.19
C TYR A 346 3.35 -16.63 -3.02
N SER A 347 3.77 -16.32 -1.79
CA SER A 347 4.60 -15.16 -1.45
C SER A 347 5.74 -15.57 -0.53
N TYR A 348 6.92 -15.01 -0.79
CA TYR A 348 8.14 -15.19 -0.01
C TYR A 348 8.71 -13.84 0.40
N LEU A 349 9.23 -13.74 1.63
CA LEU A 349 9.97 -12.58 2.11
C LEU A 349 11.11 -13.04 3.00
N ASP A 350 12.29 -12.44 2.82
CA ASP A 350 13.45 -12.59 3.68
C ASP A 350 14.02 -11.21 4.02
N VAL A 351 14.41 -11.00 5.29
CA VAL A 351 14.99 -9.73 5.75
C VAL A 351 16.20 -9.99 6.60
N ASN A 352 17.26 -9.24 6.34
CA ASN A 352 18.40 -9.08 7.25
C ASN A 352 18.36 -7.66 7.81
N TYR A 353 17.97 -7.53 9.07
CA TYR A 353 17.86 -6.26 9.76
C TYR A 353 18.82 -6.19 10.95
N GLN A 354 19.88 -5.40 10.82
CA GLN A 354 20.85 -5.15 11.88
C GLN A 354 21.06 -3.66 11.99
N ASN A 355 20.54 -3.07 13.04
CA ASN A 355 20.47 -1.63 13.13
C ASN A 355 20.62 -1.13 14.58
N LEU A 356 20.93 0.14 14.71
CA LEU A 356 21.02 0.88 15.95
C LEU A 356 20.03 2.01 15.91
N PHE A 357 19.19 2.16 16.92
CA PHE A 357 18.17 3.21 16.98
C PHE A 357 17.96 3.75 18.39
N GLY A 358 17.37 4.95 18.47
CA GLY A 358 17.08 5.65 19.71
C GLY A 358 16.11 4.89 20.61
N ASN A 359 16.43 4.79 21.93
CA ASN A 359 15.63 4.05 22.92
C ASN A 359 15.35 4.86 24.20
N GLY A 360 15.65 6.13 24.21
CA GLY A 360 15.38 6.99 25.36
C GLY A 360 16.25 8.24 25.40
N LEU A 361 15.81 9.25 26.14
CA LEU A 361 16.49 10.50 26.27
C LEU A 361 16.89 10.72 27.74
N SER A 362 18.14 11.03 28.00
CA SER A 362 18.63 11.35 29.34
C SER A 362 18.07 12.69 29.85
N ALA A 363 18.06 12.90 31.16
CA ALA A 363 17.54 14.10 31.80
C ALA A 363 18.21 15.40 31.35
N ASN A 364 19.45 15.33 30.81
CA ASN A 364 20.17 16.47 30.24
C ASN A 364 19.58 16.94 28.89
N GLN A 365 18.58 16.20 28.32
CA GLN A 365 17.94 16.48 27.04
C GLN A 365 18.91 16.55 25.85
N ARG A 366 20.03 15.82 25.94
CA ARG A 366 21.10 15.81 24.96
C ARG A 366 21.60 14.41 24.62
N THR A 367 21.71 13.55 25.61
CA THR A 367 22.26 12.20 25.45
C THR A 367 21.13 11.22 25.12
N LEU A 368 21.17 10.67 23.92
CA LEU A 368 20.27 9.61 23.45
C LEU A 368 20.84 8.24 23.85
N SER A 369 20.10 7.44 24.60
CA SER A 369 20.38 6.02 24.75
C SER A 369 19.91 5.29 23.48
N ARG A 370 20.65 4.24 23.09
CA ARG A 370 20.37 3.50 21.85
C ARG A 370 20.27 2.00 22.12
N LEU A 371 19.52 1.31 21.26
CA LEU A 371 19.37 -0.14 21.23
C LEU A 371 19.98 -0.69 19.95
N VAL A 372 20.88 -1.66 20.07
CA VAL A 372 21.31 -2.50 18.95
C VAL A 372 20.30 -3.61 18.77
N TYR A 373 19.78 -3.76 17.57
CA TYR A 373 18.78 -4.75 17.22
C TYR A 373 19.24 -5.58 16.02
N ASN A 374 19.01 -6.89 16.10
CA ASN A 374 19.28 -7.85 15.04
C ASN A 374 18.05 -8.72 14.85
N ALA A 375 17.51 -8.78 13.64
CA ALA A 375 16.35 -9.59 13.29
C ALA A 375 16.51 -10.17 11.89
N GLN A 376 16.12 -11.44 11.75
CA GLN A 376 16.25 -12.20 10.51
C GLN A 376 14.94 -13.00 10.27
N PRO A 377 13.85 -12.30 9.90
CA PRO A 377 12.60 -12.97 9.57
C PRO A 377 12.61 -13.50 8.13
N THR A 378 12.12 -14.73 7.98
CA THR A 378 11.75 -15.33 6.70
C THR A 378 10.27 -15.68 6.75
N LEU A 379 9.51 -15.32 5.73
CA LEU A 379 8.06 -15.56 5.63
C LEU A 379 7.72 -16.29 4.34
N ASN A 380 6.94 -17.35 4.46
CA ASN A 380 6.28 -18.03 3.37
C ASN A 380 4.77 -17.92 3.53
N ALA A 381 4.05 -17.63 2.45
CA ALA A 381 2.60 -17.53 2.52
C ALA A 381 1.92 -18.00 1.24
N VAL A 382 0.72 -18.57 1.42
CA VAL A 382 -0.19 -18.97 0.35
C VAL A 382 -1.53 -18.31 0.59
N ALA A 383 -2.12 -17.75 -0.45
CA ALA A 383 -3.49 -17.28 -0.48
C ALA A 383 -4.21 -17.83 -1.72
N LEU A 384 -5.41 -18.36 -1.52
CA LEU A 384 -6.28 -18.90 -2.57
C LEU A 384 -7.70 -18.41 -2.29
N ASP A 385 -8.32 -17.80 -3.29
CA ASP A 385 -9.76 -17.46 -3.29
C ASP A 385 -10.42 -18.10 -4.51
N THR A 386 -11.48 -18.85 -4.28
CA THR A 386 -12.29 -19.45 -5.33
C THR A 386 -13.73 -19.05 -5.14
N ASN A 387 -14.34 -18.45 -6.16
CA ASN A 387 -15.71 -18.00 -6.08
C ASN A 387 -16.50 -18.29 -7.36
N LEU A 388 -17.80 -18.39 -7.19
CA LEU A 388 -18.78 -18.60 -8.22
C LEU A 388 -19.79 -17.45 -8.18
N GLU A 389 -19.95 -16.76 -9.29
CA GLU A 389 -20.97 -15.74 -9.51
C GLU A 389 -22.12 -16.35 -10.29
N TYR A 390 -23.35 -16.14 -9.82
CA TYR A 390 -24.56 -16.60 -10.49
C TYR A 390 -25.58 -15.47 -10.57
N ARG A 391 -26.04 -15.16 -11.80
CA ARG A 391 -27.06 -14.15 -12.08
C ARG A 391 -28.38 -14.81 -12.35
N PHE A 392 -29.47 -14.28 -11.79
CA PHE A 392 -30.81 -14.76 -12.02
C PHE A 392 -31.86 -13.70 -11.63
N ASP A 393 -33.07 -13.83 -12.15
CA ASP A 393 -34.19 -12.97 -11.80
C ASP A 393 -35.21 -13.71 -10.94
N SER A 394 -35.75 -13.04 -9.91
CA SER A 394 -36.89 -13.49 -9.12
C SER A 394 -38.01 -12.45 -9.21
N GLY A 395 -38.87 -12.60 -10.24
CA GLY A 395 -39.88 -11.61 -10.58
C GLY A 395 -39.26 -10.29 -11.04
N PRO A 396 -39.51 -9.15 -10.35
CA PRO A 396 -38.91 -7.86 -10.74
C PRO A 396 -37.53 -7.60 -10.15
N ILE A 397 -36.97 -8.54 -9.41
CA ILE A 397 -35.65 -8.39 -8.72
C ILE A 397 -34.60 -9.16 -9.51
N SER A 398 -33.57 -8.48 -9.95
CA SER A 398 -32.37 -9.10 -10.49
C SER A 398 -31.36 -9.37 -9.37
N HIS A 399 -30.81 -10.57 -9.34
CA HIS A 399 -29.89 -11.05 -8.34
C HIS A 399 -28.51 -11.31 -8.95
N THR A 400 -27.45 -10.88 -8.26
CA THR A 400 -26.07 -11.33 -8.52
C THR A 400 -25.55 -11.98 -7.23
N LEU A 401 -25.61 -13.31 -7.20
CA LEU A 401 -25.19 -14.14 -6.08
C LEU A 401 -23.72 -14.51 -6.25
N LEU A 402 -22.91 -14.24 -5.22
CA LEU A 402 -21.50 -14.61 -5.15
C LEU A 402 -21.28 -15.52 -3.95
N GLY A 403 -20.81 -16.74 -4.19
CA GLY A 403 -20.40 -17.67 -3.13
C GLY A 403 -18.94 -18.07 -3.31
N GLY A 404 -18.20 -18.23 -2.21
CA GLY A 404 -16.80 -18.60 -2.33
C GLY A 404 -16.14 -19.14 -1.09
N ILE A 405 -14.91 -19.65 -1.30
CA ILE A 405 -14.01 -20.20 -0.29
C ILE A 405 -12.66 -19.48 -0.41
N ASP A 406 -12.17 -18.99 0.72
CA ASP A 406 -10.86 -18.36 0.87
C ASP A 406 -9.98 -19.20 1.81
N VAL A 407 -8.75 -19.48 1.38
CA VAL A 407 -7.77 -20.24 2.15
C VAL A 407 -6.49 -19.43 2.25
N GLN A 408 -6.00 -19.24 3.46
CA GLN A 408 -4.73 -18.55 3.72
C GLN A 408 -3.86 -19.40 4.63
N TRP A 409 -2.59 -19.49 4.30
CA TRP A 409 -1.56 -20.07 5.12
C TRP A 409 -0.33 -19.18 5.11
N GLN A 410 0.27 -18.97 6.28
CA GLN A 410 1.56 -18.30 6.37
C GLN A 410 2.41 -18.91 7.48
N ASN A 411 3.71 -18.98 7.24
CA ASN A 411 4.71 -19.39 8.20
C ASN A 411 5.80 -18.33 8.30
N LEU A 412 6.02 -17.80 9.50
CA LEU A 412 7.05 -16.87 9.87
C LEU A 412 8.10 -17.57 10.73
N VAL A 413 9.32 -17.61 10.26
CA VAL A 413 10.49 -17.93 11.08
C VAL A 413 11.26 -16.64 11.36
N ASN A 414 11.49 -16.29 12.62
CA ASN A 414 12.18 -15.05 12.98
C ASN A 414 13.20 -15.29 14.09
N ARG A 415 14.45 -14.91 13.85
CA ARG A 415 15.50 -14.90 14.86
C ARG A 415 15.77 -13.48 15.27
N THR A 416 15.73 -13.19 16.56
CA THR A 416 15.93 -11.84 17.08
C THR A 416 16.93 -11.79 18.20
N GLY A 417 17.56 -10.64 18.35
CA GLY A 417 18.41 -10.31 19.49
C GLY A 417 18.55 -8.81 19.66
N SER A 418 18.74 -8.38 20.89
CA SER A 418 18.96 -6.98 21.20
C SER A 418 19.90 -6.79 22.37
N ARG A 419 20.57 -5.65 22.40
CA ARG A 419 21.40 -5.19 23.53
C ARG A 419 21.44 -3.68 23.60
N SER A 420 21.80 -3.14 24.75
CA SER A 420 22.11 -1.71 24.87
C SER A 420 23.26 -1.33 23.93
N GLY A 421 23.06 -0.23 23.22
CA GLY A 421 24.04 0.38 22.34
C GLY A 421 24.81 1.53 23.02
N PRO A 422 25.87 2.03 22.38
CA PRO A 422 26.55 3.24 22.83
C PRO A 422 25.61 4.45 22.71
N THR A 423 25.71 5.37 23.65
CA THR A 423 24.92 6.62 23.63
C THR A 423 25.35 7.54 22.49
N LEU A 424 24.49 8.48 22.12
CA LEU A 424 24.75 9.47 21.07
C LEU A 424 24.38 10.87 21.58
N ASP A 425 25.21 11.87 21.25
CA ASP A 425 24.86 13.27 21.44
C ASP A 425 23.92 13.72 20.31
N LEU A 426 22.72 14.19 20.63
CA LEU A 426 21.70 14.61 19.64
C LEU A 426 22.12 15.82 18.79
N PHE A 427 23.01 16.68 19.30
CA PHE A 427 23.37 17.94 18.67
C PHE A 427 24.83 17.99 18.19
N ASN A 428 25.63 16.99 18.52
CA ASN A 428 26.99 16.78 18.02
C ASN A 428 27.28 15.29 17.92
N PRO A 429 26.59 14.58 17.02
CA PRO A 429 26.68 13.14 16.94
C PRO A 429 28.04 12.67 16.44
N GLY A 430 28.65 11.69 17.15
CA GLY A 430 29.85 10.98 16.72
C GLY A 430 29.45 9.62 16.12
N TYR A 431 29.78 9.41 14.87
CA TYR A 431 29.47 8.20 14.11
C TYR A 431 30.69 7.37 13.76
N GLY A 432 30.48 6.14 13.26
CA GLY A 432 31.58 5.27 12.80
C GLY A 432 32.37 4.60 13.92
N ILE A 433 31.73 4.35 15.06
CA ILE A 433 32.39 3.83 16.27
C ILE A 433 32.56 2.30 16.30
N GLY A 434 32.24 1.60 15.20
CA GLY A 434 32.45 0.15 15.09
C GLY A 434 31.47 -0.68 15.91
N VAL A 435 30.17 -0.37 15.87
CA VAL A 435 29.12 -1.09 16.59
C VAL A 435 28.97 -2.50 16.02
N GLN A 436 29.09 -3.51 16.88
CA GLN A 436 28.87 -4.90 16.50
C GLN A 436 27.37 -5.29 16.60
N PRO A 437 26.85 -6.21 15.78
CA PRO A 437 25.50 -6.74 15.88
C PRO A 437 25.18 -7.30 17.26
N ALA A 438 23.91 -7.29 17.65
CA ALA A 438 23.45 -8.04 18.80
C ALA A 438 23.45 -9.55 18.50
N ALA A 439 23.87 -10.37 19.46
CA ALA A 439 23.70 -11.82 19.35
C ALA A 439 22.22 -12.17 19.27
N LEU A 440 21.88 -13.14 18.43
CA LEU A 440 20.51 -13.68 18.36
C LEU A 440 20.21 -14.46 19.64
N THR A 441 19.10 -14.17 20.27
CA THR A 441 18.70 -14.75 21.58
C THR A 441 17.40 -15.51 21.53
N THR A 442 16.56 -15.22 20.52
CA THR A 442 15.24 -15.83 20.37
C THR A 442 15.05 -16.35 18.96
N HIS A 443 14.46 -17.53 18.84
CA HIS A 443 13.98 -18.11 17.60
C HIS A 443 12.45 -18.31 17.72
N LEU A 444 11.70 -17.68 16.83
CA LEU A 444 10.25 -17.82 16.71
C LEU A 444 9.94 -18.58 15.42
N ASP A 445 9.10 -19.59 15.52
CA ASP A 445 8.42 -20.25 14.40
C ASP A 445 6.91 -20.10 14.62
N GLN A 446 6.23 -19.41 13.71
CA GLN A 446 4.81 -19.09 13.81
C GLN A 446 4.09 -19.44 12.53
N THR A 447 3.07 -20.30 12.66
CA THR A 447 2.21 -20.69 11.55
C THR A 447 0.77 -20.22 11.80
N GLN A 448 0.19 -19.53 10.84
CA GLN A 448 -1.24 -19.19 10.80
C GLN A 448 -1.91 -19.89 9.64
N ARG A 449 -3.11 -20.45 9.88
CA ARG A 449 -3.99 -21.03 8.86
C ARG A 449 -5.37 -20.41 9.02
N GLN A 450 -5.98 -20.08 7.88
CA GLN A 450 -7.35 -19.57 7.84
C GLN A 450 -8.10 -20.24 6.71
N VAL A 451 -9.36 -20.58 6.98
CA VAL A 451 -10.35 -20.99 5.99
C VAL A 451 -11.61 -20.19 6.22
N GLY A 452 -12.15 -19.56 5.18
CA GLY A 452 -13.36 -18.78 5.23
C GLY A 452 -14.35 -19.15 4.13
N PHE A 453 -15.63 -19.20 4.48
CA PHE A 453 -16.75 -19.43 3.55
C PHE A 453 -17.61 -18.18 3.52
N TYR A 454 -17.88 -17.65 2.34
CA TYR A 454 -18.68 -16.44 2.19
C TYR A 454 -19.76 -16.56 1.14
N LEU A 455 -20.85 -15.82 1.37
CA LEU A 455 -21.97 -15.68 0.46
C LEU A 455 -22.45 -14.23 0.46
N GLN A 456 -22.69 -13.68 -0.71
CA GLN A 456 -23.24 -12.33 -0.89
C GLN A 456 -24.27 -12.34 -2.01
N ASP A 457 -25.37 -11.61 -1.80
CA ASP A 457 -26.36 -11.30 -2.84
C ASP A 457 -26.41 -9.80 -3.07
N GLN A 458 -26.31 -9.37 -4.31
CA GLN A 458 -26.59 -8.03 -4.78
C GLN A 458 -27.92 -8.07 -5.55
N MET A 459 -28.89 -7.34 -5.03
CA MET A 459 -30.26 -7.30 -5.54
C MET A 459 -30.57 -5.93 -6.13
N GLU A 460 -31.16 -5.92 -7.32
CA GLU A 460 -31.61 -4.73 -8.02
C GLU A 460 -33.11 -4.75 -8.23
N LEU A 461 -33.77 -3.68 -7.80
CA LEU A 461 -35.22 -3.46 -8.02
C LEU A 461 -35.46 -2.02 -8.45
N GLY A 462 -35.60 -1.77 -9.73
CA GLY A 462 -35.62 -0.41 -10.27
C GLY A 462 -34.36 0.38 -9.85
N GLY A 463 -34.54 1.52 -9.20
CA GLY A 463 -33.42 2.31 -8.65
C GLY A 463 -32.82 1.77 -7.35
N LEU A 464 -33.46 0.82 -6.69
CA LEU A 464 -32.98 0.27 -5.42
C LEU A 464 -31.86 -0.76 -5.65
N ARG A 465 -30.79 -0.64 -4.89
CA ARG A 465 -29.66 -1.57 -4.83
C ARG A 465 -29.51 -2.06 -3.39
N LEU A 466 -29.60 -3.36 -3.16
CA LEU A 466 -29.40 -3.98 -1.86
C LEU A 466 -28.21 -4.95 -1.94
N THR A 467 -27.34 -4.90 -0.94
CA THR A 467 -26.25 -5.86 -0.81
C THR A 467 -26.33 -6.49 0.57
N VAL A 468 -26.42 -7.81 0.63
CA VAL A 468 -26.41 -8.59 1.87
C VAL A 468 -25.33 -9.64 1.75
N GLY A 469 -24.44 -9.72 2.72
CA GLY A 469 -23.37 -10.72 2.69
C GLY A 469 -22.96 -11.16 4.10
N GLY A 470 -22.50 -12.39 4.19
CA GLY A 470 -21.99 -12.99 5.41
C GLY A 470 -20.82 -13.92 5.14
N ARG A 471 -19.97 -14.07 6.15
CA ARG A 471 -18.79 -14.95 6.10
C ARG A 471 -18.53 -15.60 7.44
N GLN A 472 -18.16 -16.88 7.41
CA GLN A 472 -17.67 -17.61 8.56
C GLN A 472 -16.20 -17.95 8.36
N ASP A 473 -15.33 -17.54 9.28
CA ASP A 473 -13.91 -17.82 9.30
C ASP A 473 -13.52 -18.74 10.44
N TYR A 474 -12.52 -19.58 10.17
CA TYR A 474 -11.80 -20.40 11.13
C TYR A 474 -10.33 -20.11 11.01
N VAL A 475 -9.67 -19.72 12.11
CA VAL A 475 -8.26 -19.34 12.15
C VAL A 475 -7.55 -20.13 13.22
N SER A 476 -6.43 -20.76 12.87
CA SER A 476 -5.54 -21.46 13.78
C SER A 476 -4.16 -20.83 13.78
N ASN A 477 -3.60 -20.57 14.96
CA ASN A 477 -2.28 -20.00 15.16
C ASN A 477 -1.45 -20.91 16.05
N ASP A 478 -0.32 -21.38 15.54
CA ASP A 478 0.70 -22.13 16.27
C ASP A 478 1.98 -21.30 16.33
N SER A 479 2.56 -21.12 17.52
CA SER A 479 3.80 -20.36 17.70
C SER A 479 4.72 -21.07 18.69
N ASP A 480 5.93 -21.39 18.26
CA ASP A 480 7.01 -21.96 19.06
C ASP A 480 8.10 -20.88 19.24
N SER A 481 8.29 -20.42 20.47
CA SER A 481 9.33 -19.45 20.82
C SER A 481 10.42 -20.12 21.62
N THR A 482 11.63 -20.18 21.05
CA THR A 482 12.80 -20.84 21.64
C THR A 482 13.82 -19.81 22.10
N ALA A 483 14.18 -19.85 23.38
CA ALA A 483 15.33 -19.11 23.91
C ALA A 483 16.63 -19.83 23.52
N LEU A 484 17.44 -19.22 22.62
CA LEU A 484 18.60 -19.88 22.00
C LEU A 484 19.69 -20.27 23.00
N ALA A 485 19.84 -19.54 24.11
CA ALA A 485 20.87 -19.82 25.11
C ALA A 485 20.56 -21.09 25.94
N SER A 486 19.29 -21.37 26.20
CA SER A 486 18.86 -22.50 27.02
C SER A 486 18.27 -23.66 26.21
N GLY A 487 17.90 -23.41 24.94
CA GLY A 487 17.14 -24.34 24.11
C GLY A 487 15.69 -24.52 24.56
N LEU A 488 15.22 -23.75 25.57
CA LEU A 488 13.85 -23.85 26.07
C LEU A 488 12.88 -23.29 25.05
N THR A 489 11.91 -24.12 24.63
CA THR A 489 10.81 -23.74 23.73
C THR A 489 9.52 -23.58 24.52
N THR A 490 8.88 -22.41 24.36
CA THR A 490 7.52 -22.16 24.84
C THR A 490 6.57 -22.19 23.65
N ARG A 491 5.49 -22.96 23.79
CA ARG A 491 4.46 -23.14 22.75
C ARG A 491 3.22 -22.36 23.07
N TYR A 492 2.71 -21.66 22.08
CA TYR A 492 1.46 -20.90 22.14
C TYR A 492 0.55 -21.38 21.01
N ARG A 493 -0.69 -21.71 21.36
CA ARG A 493 -1.71 -22.12 20.39
C ARG A 493 -2.98 -21.35 20.63
N GLN A 494 -3.60 -20.94 19.53
CA GLN A 494 -4.87 -20.22 19.57
C GLN A 494 -5.70 -20.59 18.34
N ASP A 495 -6.94 -20.98 18.58
CA ASP A 495 -7.95 -21.20 17.56
C ASP A 495 -9.06 -20.18 17.75
N ASP A 496 -9.40 -19.47 16.69
CA ASP A 496 -10.44 -18.47 16.66
C ASP A 496 -11.47 -18.79 15.58
N SER A 497 -12.73 -18.43 15.82
CA SER A 497 -13.76 -18.44 14.80
C SER A 497 -14.57 -17.16 14.87
N ALA A 498 -15.00 -16.65 13.72
CA ALA A 498 -15.78 -15.42 13.66
C ALA A 498 -16.77 -15.45 12.52
N PHE A 499 -18.00 -15.03 12.82
CA PHE A 499 -18.96 -14.65 11.78
C PHE A 499 -18.91 -13.15 11.58
N THR A 500 -18.82 -12.71 10.33
CA THR A 500 -18.85 -11.29 9.93
C THR A 500 -19.88 -11.08 8.84
N GLY A 501 -20.49 -9.90 8.81
CA GLY A 501 -21.55 -9.60 7.85
C GLY A 501 -21.55 -8.15 7.39
N ARG A 502 -22.25 -7.92 6.29
CA ARG A 502 -22.54 -6.59 5.75
C ARG A 502 -23.96 -6.53 5.22
N VAL A 503 -24.61 -5.38 5.41
CA VAL A 503 -25.88 -5.04 4.80
C VAL A 503 -25.78 -3.60 4.32
N GLY A 504 -26.00 -3.39 3.02
CA GLY A 504 -25.95 -2.08 2.39
C GLY A 504 -27.17 -1.86 1.51
N ALA A 505 -27.65 -0.63 1.45
CA ALA A 505 -28.73 -0.19 0.57
C ALA A 505 -28.33 1.13 -0.11
N ALA A 506 -28.64 1.25 -1.39
CA ALA A 506 -28.50 2.48 -2.15
C ALA A 506 -29.71 2.67 -3.07
N TYR A 507 -30.05 3.92 -3.39
CA TYR A 507 -31.09 4.23 -4.35
C TYR A 507 -30.55 5.15 -5.45
N VAL A 508 -30.57 4.66 -6.67
CA VAL A 508 -30.06 5.35 -7.86
C VAL A 508 -31.17 6.19 -8.46
N PHE A 509 -31.03 7.50 -8.42
CA PHE A 509 -31.90 8.45 -9.09
C PHE A 509 -31.41 8.75 -10.52
N ASP A 510 -32.31 9.05 -11.43
CA ASP A 510 -31.99 9.34 -12.85
C ASP A 510 -31.02 10.54 -13.03
N ASN A 511 -30.95 11.45 -12.06
CA ASN A 511 -30.05 12.59 -12.08
C ASN A 511 -28.62 12.27 -11.59
N GLY A 512 -28.31 11.01 -11.31
CA GLY A 512 -27.01 10.54 -10.82
C GLY A 512 -26.79 10.69 -9.31
N LEU A 513 -27.83 11.09 -8.55
CA LEU A 513 -27.75 11.13 -7.09
C LEU A 513 -28.01 9.73 -6.52
N VAL A 514 -27.17 9.28 -5.58
CA VAL A 514 -27.28 7.94 -4.98
C VAL A 514 -27.06 8.02 -3.46
N PRO A 515 -28.14 8.24 -2.66
CA PRO A 515 -28.06 8.06 -1.22
C PRO A 515 -27.86 6.59 -0.88
N TYR A 516 -27.08 6.33 0.19
CA TYR A 516 -26.82 4.97 0.65
C TYR A 516 -26.66 4.89 2.17
N ALA A 517 -26.81 3.66 2.67
CA ALA A 517 -26.52 3.30 4.05
C ALA A 517 -25.81 1.94 4.09
N LEU A 518 -24.88 1.76 5.03
CA LEU A 518 -24.10 0.54 5.23
C LEU A 518 -23.96 0.23 6.72
N TYR A 519 -24.15 -1.05 7.05
CA TYR A 519 -23.67 -1.66 8.29
C TYR A 519 -22.71 -2.78 7.95
N SER A 520 -21.54 -2.82 8.59
CA SER A 520 -20.56 -3.89 8.36
C SER A 520 -19.72 -4.17 9.60
N THR A 521 -19.24 -5.42 9.69
CA THR A 521 -18.43 -5.91 10.81
C THR A 521 -17.11 -6.49 10.32
N SER A 522 -16.09 -6.48 11.21
CA SER A 522 -14.81 -7.11 10.95
C SER A 522 -14.28 -7.83 12.19
N PHE A 523 -13.32 -8.71 11.94
CA PHE A 523 -12.49 -9.30 12.97
C PHE A 523 -11.03 -9.37 12.53
N SER A 524 -10.11 -9.34 13.50
CA SER A 524 -8.69 -9.55 13.27
C SER A 524 -8.11 -10.37 14.43
N PRO A 525 -7.57 -11.56 14.17
CA PRO A 525 -6.92 -12.37 15.21
C PRO A 525 -5.77 -11.61 15.85
N VAL A 526 -5.56 -11.81 17.13
CA VAL A 526 -4.47 -11.20 17.89
C VAL A 526 -3.39 -12.24 18.12
N LEU A 527 -2.27 -12.07 17.42
CA LEU A 527 -1.10 -12.94 17.52
C LEU A 527 -0.15 -12.42 18.60
N THR A 528 -0.31 -12.85 19.83
CA THR A 528 0.61 -12.53 20.93
C THR A 528 1.17 -13.80 21.54
N LEU A 529 2.45 -13.72 21.94
CA LEU A 529 3.10 -14.79 22.69
C LEU A 529 2.75 -14.66 24.19
N THR A 530 1.49 -14.93 24.52
CA THR A 530 0.98 -14.89 25.90
C THR A 530 0.43 -16.24 26.31
N PRO A 531 0.61 -16.66 27.58
CA PRO A 531 0.07 -17.93 28.07
C PRO A 531 -1.46 -18.02 27.96
N THR A 532 -2.15 -16.89 28.06
CA THR A 532 -3.61 -16.80 27.88
C THR A 532 -3.89 -16.24 26.49
N PRO A 533 -4.61 -16.98 25.63
CA PRO A 533 -5.04 -16.49 24.33
C PRO A 533 -5.85 -15.19 24.45
N LEU A 534 -5.57 -14.25 23.57
CA LEU A 534 -6.33 -13.01 23.49
C LEU A 534 -7.46 -13.17 22.46
N LYS A 535 -8.62 -12.54 22.73
CA LYS A 535 -9.75 -12.57 21.79
C LYS A 535 -9.39 -11.80 20.50
N PRO A 536 -9.98 -12.17 19.36
CA PRO A 536 -9.86 -11.34 18.17
C PRO A 536 -10.37 -9.91 18.41
N THR A 537 -9.67 -8.94 17.84
CA THR A 537 -10.18 -7.57 17.74
C THR A 537 -11.40 -7.57 16.83
N LYS A 538 -12.46 -6.87 17.23
CA LYS A 538 -13.71 -6.74 16.47
C LYS A 538 -13.88 -5.33 15.98
N GLY A 539 -14.48 -5.18 14.81
CA GLY A 539 -14.84 -3.92 14.21
C GLY A 539 -16.31 -3.83 13.84
N GLU A 540 -16.86 -2.64 13.99
CA GLU A 540 -18.24 -2.30 13.58
C GLU A 540 -18.22 -0.95 12.88
N LEU A 541 -18.99 -0.83 11.78
CA LEU A 541 -19.21 0.41 11.05
C LEU A 541 -20.69 0.63 10.81
N LYS A 542 -21.13 1.85 11.06
CA LYS A 542 -22.40 2.44 10.59
C LYS A 542 -22.05 3.63 9.70
N GLU A 543 -22.50 3.59 8.45
CA GLU A 543 -22.22 4.65 7.49
C GLU A 543 -23.49 5.03 6.75
N VAL A 544 -23.67 6.32 6.54
CA VAL A 544 -24.69 6.88 5.64
C VAL A 544 -24.02 7.90 4.72
N GLY A 545 -24.44 7.96 3.48
CA GLY A 545 -23.82 8.90 2.56
C GLY A 545 -24.64 9.15 1.31
N VAL A 546 -24.12 10.02 0.50
CA VAL A 546 -24.66 10.37 -0.81
C VAL A 546 -23.51 10.36 -1.80
N LYS A 547 -23.70 9.66 -2.90
CA LYS A 547 -22.85 9.75 -4.07
C LYS A 547 -23.53 10.56 -5.15
N PHE A 548 -22.74 11.26 -5.93
CA PHE A 548 -23.22 11.99 -7.09
C PHE A 548 -22.29 11.71 -8.27
N ALA A 549 -22.80 11.02 -9.27
CA ALA A 549 -22.14 10.71 -10.52
C ALA A 549 -23.14 10.97 -11.65
N PRO A 550 -23.19 12.19 -12.21
CA PRO A 550 -24.08 12.53 -13.32
C PRO A 550 -23.74 11.66 -14.53
N GLN A 551 -24.67 11.61 -15.49
CA GLN A 551 -24.45 10.87 -16.74
C GLN A 551 -23.15 11.36 -17.42
N GLY A 552 -22.22 10.44 -17.63
CA GLY A 552 -20.85 10.69 -18.10
C GLY A 552 -19.83 10.25 -17.05
N ASP A 553 -18.64 9.85 -17.51
CA ASP A 553 -17.58 9.28 -16.66
C ASP A 553 -16.64 10.36 -16.08
N ASP A 554 -17.04 11.65 -16.15
CA ASP A 554 -16.13 12.78 -15.95
C ASP A 554 -16.16 13.34 -14.53
N PHE A 555 -17.11 12.92 -13.68
CA PHE A 555 -17.28 13.45 -12.35
C PHE A 555 -17.78 12.41 -11.35
N SER A 556 -17.19 12.40 -10.17
CA SER A 556 -17.69 11.63 -9.03
C SER A 556 -17.52 12.43 -7.73
N LEU A 557 -18.55 12.42 -6.89
CA LEU A 557 -18.54 13.00 -5.55
C LEU A 557 -19.10 11.98 -4.57
N THR A 558 -18.46 11.81 -3.45
CA THR A 558 -18.96 11.03 -2.30
C THR A 558 -18.89 11.88 -1.05
N LEU A 559 -20.03 12.04 -0.38
CA LEU A 559 -20.14 12.61 0.97
C LEU A 559 -20.64 11.51 1.90
N SER A 560 -19.91 11.21 2.97
CA SER A 560 -20.33 10.19 3.94
C SER A 560 -20.18 10.67 5.38
N GLY A 561 -21.10 10.22 6.24
CA GLY A 561 -21.02 10.30 7.68
C GLY A 561 -20.87 8.89 8.26
N PHE A 562 -19.98 8.69 9.19
CA PHE A 562 -19.66 7.36 9.72
C PHE A 562 -19.45 7.34 11.23
N GLU A 563 -19.71 6.17 11.83
CA GLU A 563 -19.25 5.78 13.16
C GLU A 563 -18.57 4.41 13.02
N ALA A 564 -17.29 4.35 13.36
CA ALA A 564 -16.49 3.13 13.39
C ALA A 564 -16.00 2.86 14.81
N THR A 565 -16.18 1.62 15.29
CA THR A 565 -15.78 1.20 16.62
C THR A 565 -14.88 -0.03 16.53
N GLN A 566 -13.76 0.00 17.26
CA GLN A 566 -12.84 -1.12 17.40
C GLN A 566 -12.85 -1.58 18.84
N GLN A 567 -13.18 -2.85 19.07
CA GLN A 567 -13.26 -3.50 20.38
C GLN A 567 -12.17 -4.55 20.55
N ASN A 568 -11.91 -4.96 21.81
CA ASN A 568 -10.83 -5.86 22.19
C ASN A 568 -9.45 -5.36 21.70
N VAL A 569 -9.24 -4.06 21.73
CA VAL A 569 -7.95 -3.47 21.35
C VAL A 569 -6.89 -3.94 22.34
N VAL A 570 -5.78 -4.45 21.81
CA VAL A 570 -4.68 -4.91 22.64
C VAL A 570 -3.83 -3.74 23.08
N ASN A 571 -3.70 -3.59 24.38
CA ASN A 571 -2.78 -2.65 25.00
C ASN A 571 -1.74 -3.40 25.83
N ARG A 572 -0.54 -2.84 25.97
CA ARG A 572 0.55 -3.41 26.78
C ARG A 572 0.95 -2.44 27.87
N VAL A 573 0.81 -2.87 29.12
CA VAL A 573 1.30 -2.12 30.29
C VAL A 573 2.43 -2.94 30.93
N ALA A 574 3.62 -2.38 30.94
CA ALA A 574 4.84 -3.11 31.29
C ALA A 574 5.03 -4.37 30.41
N SER A 575 4.92 -5.55 30.95
CA SER A 575 5.06 -6.81 30.20
C SER A 575 3.72 -7.57 30.07
N VAL A 576 2.60 -6.99 30.49
CA VAL A 576 1.27 -7.65 30.47
C VAL A 576 0.42 -7.06 29.38
N TYR A 577 -0.22 -7.94 28.60
CA TYR A 577 -1.18 -7.55 27.56
C TYR A 577 -2.60 -7.54 28.13
N TYR A 578 -3.37 -6.54 27.76
CA TYR A 578 -4.77 -6.34 28.15
C TYR A 578 -5.65 -6.15 26.91
N GLN A 579 -6.91 -6.59 26.99
CA GLN A 579 -7.88 -6.53 25.88
C GLN A 579 -9.25 -5.99 26.34
N THR A 580 -9.30 -4.81 26.87
CA THR A 580 -10.59 -4.21 27.26
C THR A 580 -10.75 -2.83 26.65
N ASP A 581 -9.81 -2.43 25.81
CA ASP A 581 -9.85 -1.11 25.22
C ASP A 581 -10.81 -1.08 24.04
N GLU A 582 -11.60 -0.02 23.95
CA GLU A 582 -12.44 0.32 22.82
C GLU A 582 -12.04 1.70 22.27
N VAL A 583 -11.92 1.78 20.96
CA VAL A 583 -11.68 3.04 20.25
C VAL A 583 -12.84 3.28 19.30
N ARG A 584 -13.46 4.46 19.40
CA ARG A 584 -14.51 4.90 18.50
C ARG A 584 -14.07 6.14 17.72
N VAL A 585 -14.39 6.15 16.41
CA VAL A 585 -14.17 7.29 15.53
C VAL A 585 -15.47 7.61 14.82
N ARG A 586 -15.94 8.86 14.99
CA ARG A 586 -17.08 9.43 14.25
C ARG A 586 -16.58 10.51 13.32
N GLY A 587 -17.14 10.62 12.14
CA GLY A 587 -16.66 11.64 11.22
C GLY A 587 -17.53 11.86 10.01
N ILE A 588 -17.11 12.88 9.24
CA ILE A 588 -17.67 13.23 7.95
C ILE A 588 -16.50 13.26 6.95
N GLU A 589 -16.72 12.71 5.77
CA GLU A 589 -15.76 12.66 4.66
C GLU A 589 -16.40 13.17 3.39
N LEU A 590 -15.62 13.93 2.62
CA LEU A 590 -15.94 14.34 1.26
C LEU A 590 -14.77 13.93 0.35
N GLU A 591 -15.09 13.32 -0.77
CA GLU A 591 -14.12 13.07 -1.84
C GLU A 591 -14.76 13.36 -3.19
N ALA A 592 -14.08 14.12 -4.03
CA ALA A 592 -14.50 14.44 -5.39
C ALA A 592 -13.34 14.21 -6.37
N ASN A 593 -13.65 13.58 -7.49
CA ASN A 593 -12.75 13.41 -8.62
C ASN A 593 -13.47 13.90 -9.88
N ALA A 594 -12.74 14.62 -10.73
CA ALA A 594 -13.28 15.13 -11.97
C ALA A 594 -12.22 15.13 -13.08
N THR A 595 -12.68 14.90 -14.32
CA THR A 595 -11.94 15.14 -15.55
C THR A 595 -12.86 16.01 -16.42
N LEU A 596 -12.65 17.32 -16.40
CA LEU A 596 -13.52 18.28 -17.06
C LEU A 596 -12.88 18.75 -18.36
N TRP A 597 -13.70 18.86 -19.42
CA TRP A 597 -13.28 19.35 -20.73
C TRP A 597 -12.08 18.60 -21.32
N ASP A 598 -11.89 17.31 -20.98
CA ASP A 598 -10.77 16.46 -21.36
C ASP A 598 -9.36 17.03 -21.02
N SER A 599 -9.32 18.14 -20.30
CA SER A 599 -8.07 18.88 -20.03
C SER A 599 -7.84 19.21 -18.56
N LEU A 600 -8.87 19.27 -17.74
CA LEU A 600 -8.76 19.63 -16.33
C LEU A 600 -9.08 18.42 -15.45
N ASN A 601 -8.08 17.89 -14.76
CA ASN A 601 -8.27 16.86 -13.77
C ASN A 601 -8.22 17.44 -12.37
N LEU A 602 -9.08 16.94 -11.49
CA LEU A 602 -9.20 17.39 -10.11
C LEU A 602 -9.41 16.19 -9.16
N THR A 603 -8.68 16.17 -8.06
CA THR A 603 -8.97 15.35 -6.87
C THR A 603 -9.08 16.27 -5.66
N ALA A 604 -10.20 16.27 -4.96
CA ALA A 604 -10.41 17.00 -3.72
C ALA A 604 -10.88 16.06 -2.63
N ALA A 605 -10.29 16.16 -1.45
CA ALA A 605 -10.66 15.34 -0.31
C ALA A 605 -10.65 16.16 0.98
N ALA A 606 -11.66 15.96 1.84
CA ALA A 606 -11.74 16.59 3.14
C ALA A 606 -12.34 15.63 4.16
N SER A 607 -11.84 15.65 5.37
CA SER A 607 -12.38 14.87 6.49
C SER A 607 -12.30 15.61 7.80
N TRP A 608 -13.31 15.41 8.63
CA TRP A 608 -13.41 15.85 10.01
C TRP A 608 -13.86 14.66 10.84
N GLN A 609 -13.12 14.33 11.88
CA GLN A 609 -13.42 13.18 12.71
C GLN A 609 -13.10 13.44 14.19
N ASP A 610 -13.76 12.70 15.07
CA ASP A 610 -13.52 12.70 16.51
C ASP A 610 -13.14 11.30 17.01
N PRO A 611 -11.82 10.99 16.98
CA PRO A 611 -11.29 9.74 17.51
C PRO A 611 -11.18 9.80 19.02
N VAL A 612 -11.73 8.81 19.72
CA VAL A 612 -11.74 8.75 21.19
C VAL A 612 -11.59 7.33 21.70
N VAL A 613 -10.78 7.12 22.73
CA VAL A 613 -10.73 5.91 23.54
C VAL A 613 -11.95 5.93 24.47
N THR A 614 -12.89 5.00 24.28
CA THR A 614 -14.15 4.94 25.05
C THR A 614 -14.05 4.01 26.24
N GLU A 615 -13.24 2.93 26.12
CA GLU A 615 -12.94 2.01 27.21
C GLU A 615 -11.44 1.74 27.27
N SER A 616 -10.87 1.64 28.48
CA SER A 616 -9.47 1.25 28.70
C SER A 616 -9.24 0.71 30.11
N GLN A 617 -8.35 -0.27 30.25
CA GLN A 617 -7.81 -0.73 31.54
C GLN A 617 -6.98 0.38 32.23
N THR A 618 -6.51 1.35 31.49
CA THR A 618 -5.85 2.54 32.02
C THR A 618 -6.84 3.71 32.06
N PRO A 619 -7.54 3.97 33.17
CA PRO A 619 -8.62 4.97 33.21
C PRO A 619 -8.22 6.37 32.72
N ALA A 620 -6.94 6.73 32.85
CA ALA A 620 -6.40 8.00 32.37
C ALA A 620 -6.41 8.12 30.83
N GLN A 621 -6.60 7.05 30.09
CA GLN A 621 -6.70 7.06 28.63
C GLN A 621 -8.14 7.26 28.13
N ILE A 622 -9.14 7.01 28.96
CA ILE A 622 -10.55 7.21 28.59
C ILE A 622 -10.81 8.68 28.26
N GLY A 623 -11.47 8.92 27.12
CA GLY A 623 -11.70 10.26 26.57
C GLY A 623 -10.49 10.87 25.84
N LYS A 624 -9.37 10.16 25.77
CA LYS A 624 -8.18 10.61 25.05
C LYS A 624 -8.25 10.26 23.55
N MET A 625 -7.53 11.03 22.77
CA MET A 625 -7.37 10.80 21.32
C MET A 625 -6.23 9.79 21.09
N PRO A 626 -6.41 8.77 20.26
CA PRO A 626 -5.30 7.91 19.81
C PRO A 626 -4.18 8.74 19.16
N TYR A 627 -2.92 8.38 19.42
CA TYR A 627 -1.78 9.08 18.83
C TYR A 627 -1.72 8.87 17.30
N THR A 628 -1.08 9.79 16.58
CA THR A 628 -0.94 9.85 15.11
C THR A 628 -2.26 9.96 14.32
N VAL A 629 -3.41 10.09 14.98
CA VAL A 629 -4.72 10.22 14.32
C VAL A 629 -5.11 11.70 14.26
N PRO A 630 -5.16 12.35 13.09
CA PRO A 630 -5.58 13.74 12.98
C PRO A 630 -7.11 13.87 13.06
N LYS A 631 -7.60 14.97 13.66
CA LYS A 631 -9.03 15.29 13.64
C LYS A 631 -9.51 15.89 12.30
N GLN A 632 -8.58 16.36 11.49
CA GLN A 632 -8.89 17.05 10.23
C GLN A 632 -7.81 16.74 9.20
N GLN A 633 -8.25 16.44 7.97
CA GLN A 633 -7.39 16.30 6.80
C GLN A 633 -8.08 16.96 5.61
N GLN A 634 -7.34 17.70 4.81
CA GLN A 634 -7.82 18.29 3.58
C GLN A 634 -6.73 18.20 2.51
N SER A 635 -7.14 17.90 1.29
CA SER A 635 -6.24 17.90 0.14
C SER A 635 -6.97 18.33 -1.12
N LEU A 636 -6.24 18.95 -2.01
CA LEU A 636 -6.69 19.32 -3.35
C LEU A 636 -5.50 19.14 -4.30
N PHE A 637 -5.72 18.44 -5.40
CA PHE A 637 -4.77 18.32 -6.50
C PHE A 637 -5.48 18.63 -7.81
N VAL A 638 -4.87 19.48 -8.61
CA VAL A 638 -5.41 19.91 -9.91
C VAL A 638 -4.31 19.74 -10.94
N SER A 639 -4.64 19.21 -12.11
CA SER A 639 -3.78 19.24 -13.29
C SER A 639 -4.55 19.79 -14.48
N TYR A 640 -3.89 20.54 -15.34
CA TYR A 640 -4.47 21.19 -16.50
C TYR A 640 -3.56 21.06 -17.72
N ASP A 641 -4.14 20.58 -18.82
CA ASP A 641 -3.51 20.53 -20.11
C ASP A 641 -3.62 21.89 -20.79
N LEU A 642 -2.51 22.59 -20.87
CA LEU A 642 -2.47 23.93 -21.46
C LEU A 642 -2.66 23.86 -22.99
N PRO A 643 -3.53 24.70 -23.55
CA PRO A 643 -3.62 24.84 -25.00
C PRO A 643 -2.29 25.39 -25.54
N MET A 644 -1.63 24.60 -26.37
CA MET A 644 -0.34 24.98 -26.97
C MET A 644 -0.55 25.48 -28.41
N PRO A 645 0.27 26.41 -28.87
CA PRO A 645 0.29 26.77 -30.29
C PRO A 645 0.64 25.56 -31.17
N ASP A 646 -0.01 25.37 -32.30
CA ASP A 646 0.26 24.27 -33.24
C ASP A 646 1.74 24.13 -33.61
N SER A 647 2.47 25.26 -33.62
CA SER A 647 3.91 25.30 -33.92
C SER A 647 4.78 24.56 -32.86
N TRP A 648 4.28 24.30 -31.68
CA TRP A 648 5.03 23.60 -30.63
C TRP A 648 4.89 22.07 -30.72
N ASN A 649 3.91 21.59 -31.48
CA ASN A 649 3.67 20.16 -31.76
C ASN A 649 3.81 19.26 -30.52
N GLY A 650 3.23 19.68 -29.39
CA GLY A 650 3.34 18.96 -28.12
C GLY A 650 2.24 19.35 -27.13
N LYS A 651 2.17 18.63 -26.01
CA LYS A 651 1.23 18.83 -24.93
C LYS A 651 1.95 19.23 -23.64
N LEU A 652 1.56 20.35 -23.04
CA LEU A 652 2.08 20.77 -21.74
C LEU A 652 1.01 20.62 -20.66
N THR A 653 1.25 19.78 -19.68
CA THR A 653 0.40 19.61 -18.51
C THR A 653 1.07 20.25 -17.29
N LEU A 654 0.35 21.10 -16.58
CA LEU A 654 0.79 21.66 -15.30
C LEU A 654 -0.14 21.17 -14.20
N GLY A 655 0.41 20.86 -13.03
CA GLY A 655 -0.41 20.50 -11.88
C GLY A 655 0.16 21.00 -10.58
N ALA A 656 -0.75 21.20 -9.61
CA ALA A 656 -0.41 21.61 -8.26
C ALA A 656 -1.34 20.97 -7.25
N GLY A 657 -0.81 20.73 -6.05
CA GLY A 657 -1.54 20.15 -4.95
C GLY A 657 -1.24 20.82 -3.62
N VAL A 658 -2.22 20.82 -2.73
CA VAL A 658 -2.08 21.24 -1.35
C VAL A 658 -2.62 20.14 -0.43
N ARG A 659 -1.88 19.82 0.62
CA ARG A 659 -2.26 18.82 1.63
C ARG A 659 -2.13 19.44 3.02
N ARG A 660 -3.20 19.34 3.81
CA ARG A 660 -3.22 19.79 5.21
C ARG A 660 -3.56 18.62 6.12
N ILE A 661 -2.73 18.36 7.10
CA ILE A 661 -2.96 17.42 8.20
C ILE A 661 -3.10 18.24 9.49
N GLY A 662 -4.17 18.00 10.23
CA GLY A 662 -4.42 18.63 11.52
C GLY A 662 -3.46 18.11 12.60
N ARG A 663 -3.49 18.75 13.79
CA ARG A 663 -2.70 18.29 14.93
C ARG A 663 -3.08 16.87 15.34
N THR A 664 -2.09 16.09 15.83
CA THR A 664 -2.29 14.75 16.39
C THR A 664 -1.80 14.69 17.84
N ALA A 665 -2.31 13.72 18.61
CA ALA A 665 -1.70 13.41 19.89
C ALA A 665 -0.32 12.79 19.69
N GLY A 666 0.63 13.10 20.56
CA GLY A 666 1.99 12.59 20.50
C GLY A 666 2.23 11.34 21.34
N ASP A 667 1.29 11.01 22.23
CA ASP A 667 1.29 9.81 23.06
C ASP A 667 -0.13 9.41 23.48
N THR A 668 -0.28 8.24 24.10
CA THR A 668 -1.56 7.71 24.59
C THR A 668 -2.18 8.53 25.73
N ALA A 669 -1.39 9.27 26.48
CA ALA A 669 -1.85 10.15 27.58
C ALA A 669 -2.31 11.52 27.10
N ASN A 670 -2.05 11.86 25.83
CA ASN A 670 -2.20 13.20 25.26
C ASN A 670 -1.41 14.27 26.05
N SER A 671 -0.23 13.90 26.55
CA SER A 671 0.61 14.79 27.33
C SER A 671 1.22 15.91 26.49
N PHE A 672 1.31 15.71 25.17
CA PHE A 672 1.73 16.70 24.19
C PHE A 672 1.06 16.42 22.83
N PHE A 673 1.14 17.42 21.94
CA PHE A 673 0.57 17.32 20.60
C PHE A 673 1.62 17.62 19.53
N VAL A 674 1.56 16.87 18.44
CA VAL A 674 2.30 17.15 17.22
C VAL A 674 1.55 18.25 16.45
N PRO A 675 2.18 19.36 16.10
CA PRO A 675 1.54 20.45 15.35
C PRO A 675 1.07 19.98 13.96
N GLY A 676 -0.07 20.49 13.52
CA GLY A 676 -0.54 20.27 12.16
C GLY A 676 0.35 20.98 11.12
N TYR A 677 0.30 20.50 9.90
CA TYR A 677 1.11 21.03 8.80
C TYR A 677 0.34 21.12 7.49
N THR A 678 0.79 22.02 6.62
CA THR A 678 0.33 22.15 5.23
C THR A 678 1.52 22.05 4.32
N LEU A 679 1.41 21.24 3.25
CA LEU A 679 2.43 21.03 2.24
C LEU A 679 1.87 21.38 0.86
N VAL A 680 2.74 21.83 -0.04
CA VAL A 680 2.40 22.17 -1.41
C VAL A 680 3.28 21.33 -2.33
N ASP A 681 2.64 20.71 -3.33
CA ASP A 681 3.29 19.89 -4.34
C ASP A 681 2.96 20.48 -5.73
N ALA A 682 3.80 20.25 -6.73
CA ALA A 682 3.50 20.64 -8.11
C ALA A 682 4.24 19.77 -9.12
N PHE A 683 3.76 19.76 -10.35
CA PHE A 683 4.49 19.17 -11.48
C PHE A 683 4.28 19.93 -12.78
N ALA A 684 5.21 19.71 -13.70
CA ALA A 684 5.10 20.11 -15.10
C ALA A 684 5.49 18.92 -15.96
N ARG A 685 4.69 18.59 -16.98
CA ARG A 685 4.99 17.55 -17.97
C ARG A 685 4.81 18.09 -19.37
N TYR A 686 5.84 17.89 -20.20
CA TYR A 686 5.81 18.18 -21.64
C TYR A 686 5.92 16.86 -22.41
N GLU A 687 4.95 16.61 -23.27
CA GLU A 687 4.88 15.43 -24.13
C GLU A 687 4.99 15.87 -25.59
N HIS A 688 5.89 15.23 -26.33
CA HIS A 688 6.12 15.49 -27.75
C HIS A 688 6.34 14.16 -28.46
N ASP A 689 5.44 13.78 -29.37
CA ASP A 689 5.40 12.48 -30.02
C ASP A 689 5.44 11.34 -28.97
N ARG A 690 6.51 10.56 -28.99
CA ARG A 690 6.76 9.44 -28.06
C ARG A 690 7.51 9.85 -26.78
N TYR A 691 8.00 11.06 -26.68
CA TYR A 691 8.85 11.53 -25.58
C TYR A 691 8.02 12.27 -24.54
N SER A 692 8.33 12.02 -23.26
CA SER A 692 7.75 12.77 -22.15
C SER A 692 8.86 13.25 -21.21
N PHE A 693 8.76 14.51 -20.79
CA PHE A 693 9.64 15.16 -19.84
C PHE A 693 8.79 15.66 -18.68
N GLN A 694 9.02 15.15 -17.49
CA GLN A 694 8.23 15.52 -16.32
C GLN A 694 9.13 15.95 -15.17
N LEU A 695 8.75 17.04 -14.47
CA LEU A 695 9.40 17.53 -13.27
C LEU A 695 8.36 17.59 -12.15
N ASN A 696 8.60 16.89 -11.05
CA ASN A 696 7.77 16.91 -9.86
C ASN A 696 8.51 17.54 -8.69
N GLY A 697 7.79 18.29 -7.88
CA GLY A 697 8.27 18.87 -6.63
C GLY A 697 7.29 18.60 -5.50
N TYR A 698 7.79 18.10 -4.38
CA TYR A 698 7.00 17.82 -3.17
C TYR A 698 7.52 18.66 -2.01
N ASN A 699 6.59 19.10 -1.14
CA ASN A 699 6.90 20.02 -0.04
C ASN A 699 7.72 21.22 -0.55
N LEU A 700 7.19 21.92 -1.57
CA LEU A 700 7.88 23.03 -2.26
C LEU A 700 8.29 24.18 -1.32
N GLY A 701 7.59 24.33 -0.19
CA GLY A 701 7.95 25.31 0.85
C GLY A 701 9.09 24.86 1.76
N ASP A 702 9.69 23.70 1.51
CA ASP A 702 10.72 23.06 2.35
C ASP A 702 10.40 23.07 3.85
N LYS A 703 9.11 22.85 4.16
CA LYS A 703 8.65 22.88 5.55
C LYS A 703 9.26 21.74 6.36
N THR A 704 9.94 22.08 7.44
CA THR A 704 10.33 21.11 8.46
C THR A 704 9.13 20.82 9.36
N TYR A 705 8.75 19.55 9.49
CA TYR A 705 7.63 19.12 10.31
C TYR A 705 7.86 17.73 10.89
N VAL A 706 7.22 17.45 12.01
CA VAL A 706 7.11 16.10 12.57
C VAL A 706 5.85 15.46 12.02
N ALA A 707 5.96 14.31 11.36
CA ALA A 707 4.84 13.59 10.76
C ALA A 707 3.96 12.93 11.83
N GLY A 708 4.57 12.39 12.89
CA GLY A 708 3.88 11.80 14.02
C GLY A 708 4.83 11.39 15.14
N CYS A 709 4.26 11.07 16.29
CA CYS A 709 4.96 10.52 17.45
C CYS A 709 4.15 9.37 18.05
N ASN A 710 4.82 8.38 18.63
CA ASN A 710 4.21 7.31 19.41
C ASN A 710 4.38 7.55 20.91
N THR A 711 5.49 8.16 21.29
CA THR A 711 5.89 8.50 22.65
C THR A 711 6.70 9.80 22.64
N PRO A 712 6.96 10.43 23.81
CA PRO A 712 7.84 11.61 23.85
C PRO A 712 9.26 11.43 23.30
N THR A 713 9.73 10.20 23.15
CA THR A 713 11.06 9.86 22.62
C THR A 713 11.05 9.19 21.25
N GLN A 714 9.88 9.03 20.65
CA GLN A 714 9.71 8.35 19.37
C GLN A 714 8.84 9.19 18.44
N CYS A 715 9.42 10.20 17.84
CA CYS A 715 8.85 11.03 16.80
C CYS A 715 9.58 10.80 15.47
N TYR A 716 8.97 11.23 14.38
CA TYR A 716 9.49 11.05 13.02
C TYR A 716 9.38 12.37 12.25
N TYR A 717 10.46 12.81 11.63
CA TYR A 717 10.39 13.91 10.68
C TYR A 717 9.65 13.49 9.40
N GLY A 718 8.86 14.42 8.86
CA GLY A 718 8.30 14.26 7.52
C GLY A 718 9.31 14.65 6.44
N GLN A 719 9.02 14.22 5.20
CA GLN A 719 9.87 14.43 4.04
C GLN A 719 10.10 15.92 3.76
N GLY A 720 11.36 16.31 3.56
CA GLY A 720 11.75 17.65 3.12
C GLY A 720 11.44 17.91 1.65
N LEU A 721 11.86 19.07 1.15
CA LEU A 721 11.77 19.39 -0.29
C LEU A 721 12.39 18.26 -1.10
N THR A 722 11.58 17.72 -2.02
CA THR A 722 12.00 16.65 -2.94
C THR A 722 11.64 17.06 -4.35
N VAL A 723 12.63 17.04 -5.24
CA VAL A 723 12.45 17.33 -6.67
C VAL A 723 12.88 16.11 -7.46
N VAL A 724 12.06 15.73 -8.44
CA VAL A 724 12.30 14.54 -9.28
C VAL A 724 12.01 14.88 -10.73
N GLY A 725 13.00 14.67 -11.60
CA GLY A 725 12.87 14.77 -13.05
C GLY A 725 12.78 13.38 -13.68
N THR A 726 11.82 13.18 -14.57
CA THR A 726 11.62 11.92 -15.31
C THR A 726 11.63 12.19 -16.81
N VAL A 727 12.35 11.38 -17.56
CA VAL A 727 12.31 11.35 -19.03
C VAL A 727 11.85 9.97 -19.46
N SER A 728 10.83 9.89 -20.29
CA SER A 728 10.33 8.60 -20.81
C SER A 728 10.14 8.62 -22.32
N VAL A 729 10.18 7.42 -22.89
CA VAL A 729 9.91 7.15 -24.30
C VAL A 729 8.86 6.04 -24.36
N LYS A 730 7.77 6.27 -25.13
CA LYS A 730 6.68 5.32 -25.35
C LYS A 730 6.59 4.94 -26.82
N TRP A 731 6.17 3.71 -27.13
CA TRP A 731 5.94 3.22 -28.49
C TRP A 731 4.75 2.29 -28.59
#